data_35fd019e4d8b1c387854e9635f81ed4a
#
_entry.id   35fd019e4d8b1c387854e9635f81ed4a
#
_cell.length_a   1.000
_cell.length_b   1.000
_cell.length_c   1.000
_cell.angle_alpha   90.00
_cell.angle_beta   90.00
_cell.angle_gamma   90.00
#
_symmetry.space_group_name_H-M   'P 1'
#
loop_
_entity.id
_entity.type
_entity.pdbx_description
1 polymer ?
#
loop_
_entity_poly.entity_id
_entity_poly.type
_entity_poly.pdbx_seq_one_letter_code
_entity_poly.pdbx_strand_id
1 'polypeptide(L)'
;MKKYIAAILFLCMSLTFVMMGNLNTSYAGTYTQDYIPGDVDSNGVVNGRDAVLLMQYLAEWDVSAYKPAADANCDNLIDGKDLTLILQDLAEWDVSYPNREKLPAIDSGDYNNQVKDYALSYGGTDALGRKLSSQAAVGDVKNDKYVGIFYFLWLGAHGTNLYDNTEIVNTYSDALSNTGRWGGVGEAHFWGKPLFGYYSANDAWVLRKHVQMLTDADVDFVVFDTTNATGNSTNSGFTSNGGGNNTYLAAALSFTKILDEYYKQGWDVPKVAFYTNTNSGYAMQVIYQEFYLAHPEYSHLWFNWWTDTTGNNAKPMIVGKSSSASTEVKNFFRIKESQWPNVSTKSNDGFPWMEFNYRLLKSSAVYTSDIDGKSVMNVSIAQHNDTCEMSAGAWYGSQDRVRSYNTTHKWTYRNKNYTTGIPAVNYGFNFIEQWDFALSKDPDVIFITGWNEWTAQRQNSTSNGTICFVDCASIEASRDAEPMSGGYGDNYYMLMMDYIRKFKGTESNVAVDSDISINVNGDFSQWDYIRAYYRDFENDIVDRDHTHYMTYINKTGRNDIMEAKVCNDADNIYFFVKTAKAITSPTGTNWMNLFISTGASAGWNGYNYQLNCSSPSGGSAYLGKLADSNEYSVQSTSTVSYKVSGSHLMVSIPKAALGISGDSFEIQFKWSDNCVTGNFDSFYTDGDAAPLGRANFVYSV
;
A
#
# COMPACT_ATOMS: atom_id res chain seq x y z
N MET A 1 40.22 -5.58 6.16
CA MET A 1 39.43 -6.68 6.73
C MET A 1 38.42 -7.21 5.72
N LYS A 2 37.56 -6.38 5.07
CA LYS A 2 36.60 -6.83 4.03
C LYS A 2 37.28 -7.59 2.86
N LYS A 3 38.43 -7.10 2.31
CA LYS A 3 39.16 -7.76 1.22
C LYS A 3 39.70 -9.14 1.60
N TYR A 4 40.06 -9.36 2.86
CA TYR A 4 40.55 -10.68 3.35
C TYR A 4 39.39 -11.66 3.58
N ILE A 5 38.22 -11.18 3.99
CA ILE A 5 37.00 -12.01 4.15
C ILE A 5 36.49 -12.46 2.79
N ALA A 6 36.46 -11.56 1.80
CA ALA A 6 36.08 -11.88 0.42
C ALA A 6 37.09 -12.89 -0.20
N ALA A 7 38.39 -12.75 0.02
CA ALA A 7 39.41 -13.68 -0.46
C ALA A 7 39.33 -15.07 0.21
N ILE A 8 38.95 -15.14 1.48
CA ILE A 8 38.73 -16.42 2.20
C ILE A 8 37.46 -17.11 1.73
N LEU A 9 36.38 -16.35 1.54
CA LEU A 9 35.14 -16.85 0.94
C LEU A 9 35.37 -17.37 -0.49
N PHE A 10 36.13 -16.62 -1.31
CA PHE A 10 36.51 -17.01 -2.64
C PHE A 10 37.35 -18.31 -2.65
N LEU A 11 38.32 -18.47 -1.73
CA LEU A 11 39.14 -19.69 -1.62
C LEU A 11 38.30 -20.91 -1.16
N CYS A 12 37.37 -20.73 -0.23
CA CYS A 12 36.48 -21.79 0.22
C CYS A 12 35.51 -22.20 -0.89
N MET A 13 35.02 -21.26 -1.69
CA MET A 13 34.05 -21.51 -2.78
C MET A 13 34.74 -22.12 -4.01
N SER A 14 35.95 -21.71 -4.38
CA SER A 14 36.71 -22.34 -5.47
C SER A 14 37.08 -23.79 -5.17
N LEU A 15 37.27 -24.16 -3.89
CA LEU A 15 37.49 -25.56 -3.49
C LEU A 15 36.17 -26.42 -3.58
N THR A 16 35.00 -25.82 -3.40
CA THR A 16 33.74 -26.50 -3.52
C THR A 16 33.35 -26.70 -4.99
N PHE A 17 33.68 -25.76 -5.89
CA PHE A 17 33.41 -25.86 -7.33
C PHE A 17 34.28 -26.91 -8.05
N VAL A 18 35.48 -27.19 -7.57
CA VAL A 18 36.32 -28.28 -8.13
C VAL A 18 35.71 -29.65 -7.86
N MET A 19 34.80 -29.76 -6.91
CA MET A 19 34.08 -31.03 -6.59
C MET A 19 32.74 -31.20 -7.30
N MET A 20 32.16 -30.13 -7.89
CA MET A 20 30.95 -30.19 -8.68
C MET A 20 31.34 -30.22 -10.16
N GLY A 21 31.06 -31.34 -10.82
CA GLY A 21 31.37 -31.52 -12.25
C GLY A 21 30.73 -30.42 -13.11
N ASN A 22 31.41 -30.09 -14.22
CA ASN A 22 31.04 -29.07 -15.19
C ASN A 22 29.59 -29.23 -15.67
N LEU A 23 28.67 -28.49 -15.06
CA LEU A 23 27.32 -28.28 -15.58
C LEU A 23 27.36 -26.98 -16.40
N ASN A 24 27.62 -27.14 -17.69
CA ASN A 24 27.51 -26.04 -18.66
C ASN A 24 26.09 -26.01 -19.19
N THR A 25 25.30 -25.00 -18.83
CA THR A 25 24.04 -24.69 -19.50
C THR A 25 24.32 -23.72 -20.63
N SER A 26 24.30 -24.21 -21.88
CA SER A 26 24.39 -23.33 -23.05
C SER A 26 23.07 -22.63 -23.30
N TYR A 27 23.14 -21.34 -23.55
CA TYR A 27 21.99 -20.55 -23.90
C TYR A 27 22.25 -19.80 -25.24
N ALA A 28 21.29 -19.81 -26.15
CA ALA A 28 21.40 -19.17 -27.45
C ALA A 28 20.39 -18.04 -27.57
N GLY A 29 20.84 -16.81 -27.42
CA GLY A 29 20.04 -15.61 -27.66
C GLY A 29 20.93 -14.46 -28.11
N THR A 30 20.49 -13.73 -29.15
CA THR A 30 21.08 -12.44 -29.52
C THR A 30 20.29 -11.36 -28.78
N TYR A 31 20.92 -10.69 -27.82
CA TYR A 31 20.30 -9.62 -27.06
C TYR A 31 20.71 -8.26 -27.60
N THR A 32 19.72 -7.38 -27.73
CA THR A 32 19.93 -5.94 -27.82
C THR A 32 20.06 -5.37 -26.41
N GLN A 33 21.04 -4.75 -26.16
CA GLN A 33 21.81 -4.04 -25.17
C GLN A 33 21.13 -3.28 -24.00
N ASP A 34 20.06 -3.78 -23.36
CA ASP A 34 19.36 -3.08 -22.29
C ASP A 34 19.41 -3.78 -20.92
N TYR A 35 20.51 -4.47 -20.60
CA TYR A 35 20.69 -5.10 -19.29
C TYR A 35 22.09 -4.81 -18.73
N ILE A 36 22.22 -4.89 -17.41
CA ILE A 36 23.50 -4.74 -16.69
C ILE A 36 24.09 -6.14 -16.48
N PRO A 37 25.23 -6.49 -17.15
CA PRO A 37 25.88 -7.77 -16.88
C PRO A 37 26.21 -7.93 -15.40
N GLY A 38 25.82 -9.06 -14.82
CA GLY A 38 25.98 -9.34 -13.41
C GLY A 38 24.80 -8.95 -12.51
N ASP A 39 23.82 -8.22 -13.00
CA ASP A 39 22.57 -7.89 -12.32
C ASP A 39 21.56 -9.05 -12.51
N VAL A 40 21.78 -10.12 -11.76
CA VAL A 40 21.10 -11.41 -11.96
C VAL A 40 19.65 -11.39 -11.51
N ASP A 41 19.30 -10.51 -10.56
CA ASP A 41 17.92 -10.34 -10.09
C ASP A 41 17.20 -9.19 -10.83
N SER A 42 17.86 -8.54 -11.79
CA SER A 42 17.34 -7.45 -12.64
C SER A 42 16.83 -6.24 -11.86
N ASN A 43 17.45 -5.96 -10.71
CA ASN A 43 17.05 -4.82 -9.87
C ASN A 43 17.81 -3.51 -10.21
N GLY A 44 18.65 -3.51 -11.23
CA GLY A 44 19.44 -2.38 -11.69
C GLY A 44 20.80 -2.22 -10.99
N VAL A 45 21.18 -3.11 -10.06
CA VAL A 45 22.40 -3.01 -9.27
C VAL A 45 23.09 -4.35 -9.12
N VAL A 46 24.34 -4.45 -9.52
CA VAL A 46 25.16 -5.63 -9.23
C VAL A 46 25.64 -5.61 -7.78
N ASN A 47 25.17 -6.55 -6.97
CA ASN A 47 25.48 -6.62 -5.54
C ASN A 47 25.59 -8.08 -5.05
N GLY A 48 25.74 -8.27 -3.72
CA GLY A 48 25.90 -9.61 -3.14
C GLY A 48 24.69 -10.53 -3.31
N ARG A 49 23.48 -9.99 -3.59
CA ARG A 49 22.29 -10.83 -3.86
C ARG A 49 22.39 -11.50 -5.22
N ASP A 50 22.93 -10.82 -6.23
CA ASP A 50 23.16 -11.38 -7.55
C ASP A 50 24.11 -12.55 -7.52
N ALA A 51 25.21 -12.41 -6.78
CA ALA A 51 26.15 -13.49 -6.56
C ALA A 51 25.49 -14.69 -5.86
N VAL A 52 24.65 -14.43 -4.85
CA VAL A 52 23.89 -15.49 -4.15
C VAL A 52 22.86 -16.14 -5.07
N LEU A 53 22.12 -15.34 -5.83
CA LEU A 53 21.10 -15.83 -6.76
C LEU A 53 21.73 -16.66 -7.86
N LEU A 54 22.85 -16.21 -8.44
CA LEU A 54 23.59 -16.99 -9.43
C LEU A 54 24.14 -18.30 -8.85
N MET A 55 24.65 -18.29 -7.60
CA MET A 55 25.05 -19.52 -6.91
C MET A 55 23.90 -20.51 -6.74
N GLN A 56 22.74 -20.01 -6.33
CA GLN A 56 21.54 -20.83 -6.15
C GLN A 56 21.10 -21.42 -7.50
N TYR A 57 21.11 -20.61 -8.55
CA TYR A 57 20.79 -21.05 -9.92
C TYR A 57 21.75 -22.13 -10.40
N LEU A 58 23.04 -21.95 -10.23
CA LEU A 58 24.07 -22.94 -10.60
C LEU A 58 24.03 -24.22 -9.74
N ALA A 59 23.47 -24.12 -8.53
CA ALA A 59 23.22 -25.29 -7.66
C ALA A 59 21.89 -25.98 -7.94
N GLU A 60 21.20 -25.63 -9.03
CA GLU A 60 19.91 -26.18 -9.43
C GLU A 60 18.80 -26.00 -8.38
N TRP A 61 18.90 -24.95 -7.57
CA TRP A 61 17.81 -24.56 -6.70
C TRP A 61 16.67 -23.95 -7.53
N ASP A 62 15.44 -24.05 -7.04
CA ASP A 62 14.27 -23.46 -7.69
C ASP A 62 14.27 -21.94 -7.45
N VAL A 63 15.07 -21.22 -8.25
CA VAL A 63 15.22 -19.76 -8.22
C VAL A 63 15.18 -19.20 -9.64
N SER A 64 14.63 -18.00 -9.80
CA SER A 64 14.64 -17.26 -11.06
C SER A 64 15.88 -16.40 -11.16
N ALA A 65 16.70 -16.59 -12.18
CA ALA A 65 17.84 -15.75 -12.52
C ALA A 65 17.61 -15.13 -13.90
N TYR A 66 17.87 -13.82 -14.04
CA TYR A 66 17.81 -13.18 -15.35
C TYR A 66 19.03 -13.59 -16.18
N LYS A 67 18.84 -14.59 -17.03
CA LYS A 67 19.93 -15.27 -17.74
C LYS A 67 20.84 -14.33 -18.56
N PRO A 68 20.33 -13.30 -19.28
CA PRO A 68 21.22 -12.37 -19.98
C PRO A 68 22.23 -11.66 -19.08
N ALA A 69 21.80 -11.26 -17.88
CA ALA A 69 22.68 -10.64 -16.89
C ALA A 69 23.52 -11.68 -16.13
N ALA A 70 23.00 -12.91 -15.99
CA ALA A 70 23.70 -14.03 -15.36
C ALA A 70 24.90 -14.54 -16.20
N ASP A 71 24.83 -14.42 -17.54
CA ASP A 71 25.99 -14.58 -18.45
C ASP A 71 26.82 -13.29 -18.42
N ALA A 72 27.47 -13.06 -17.29
CA ALA A 72 28.15 -11.80 -16.97
C ALA A 72 29.38 -11.56 -17.85
N ASN A 73 30.01 -12.63 -18.34
CA ASN A 73 31.17 -12.56 -19.23
C ASN A 73 30.80 -12.59 -20.74
N CYS A 74 29.51 -12.73 -21.06
CA CYS A 74 28.96 -12.77 -22.43
C CYS A 74 29.57 -13.87 -23.30
N ASP A 75 29.93 -15.03 -22.72
CA ASP A 75 30.42 -16.17 -23.51
C ASP A 75 29.31 -17.15 -23.94
N ASN A 76 28.04 -16.83 -23.66
CA ASN A 76 26.83 -17.62 -23.87
C ASN A 76 26.73 -18.89 -23.02
N LEU A 77 27.47 -18.94 -21.92
CA LEU A 77 27.38 -20.00 -20.93
C LEU A 77 27.16 -19.35 -19.56
N ILE A 78 26.20 -19.84 -18.81
CA ILE A 78 26.03 -19.41 -17.41
C ILE A 78 26.75 -20.43 -16.54
N ASP A 79 27.92 -20.06 -16.02
CA ASP A 79 28.75 -20.97 -15.25
C ASP A 79 29.51 -20.27 -14.09
N GLY A 80 30.45 -21.00 -13.47
CA GLY A 80 31.23 -20.45 -12.35
C GLY A 80 32.16 -19.29 -12.70
N LYS A 81 32.40 -19.01 -14.01
CA LYS A 81 33.21 -17.86 -14.42
C LYS A 81 32.42 -16.55 -14.25
N ASP A 82 31.12 -16.57 -14.55
CA ASP A 82 30.22 -15.43 -14.36
C ASP A 82 30.13 -15.05 -12.89
N LEU A 83 29.88 -16.07 -12.04
CA LEU A 83 29.91 -15.86 -10.59
C LEU A 83 31.26 -15.32 -10.11
N THR A 84 32.36 -15.82 -10.66
CA THR A 84 33.70 -15.34 -10.33
C THR A 84 33.85 -13.86 -10.69
N LEU A 85 33.39 -13.47 -11.88
CA LEU A 85 33.45 -12.09 -12.36
C LEU A 85 32.64 -11.14 -11.45
N ILE A 86 31.41 -11.53 -11.09
CA ILE A 86 30.55 -10.77 -10.16
C ILE A 86 31.24 -10.64 -8.79
N LEU A 87 31.78 -11.73 -8.25
CA LEU A 87 32.46 -11.69 -6.94
C LEU A 87 33.73 -10.84 -6.95
N GLN A 88 34.46 -10.82 -8.06
CA GLN A 88 35.64 -9.97 -8.24
C GLN A 88 35.25 -8.49 -8.28
N ASP A 89 34.15 -8.13 -8.99
CA ASP A 89 33.61 -6.78 -9.04
C ASP A 89 33.21 -6.31 -7.64
N LEU A 90 32.44 -7.14 -6.90
CA LEU A 90 32.04 -6.87 -5.53
C LEU A 90 33.18 -6.76 -4.53
N ALA A 91 34.33 -7.38 -4.83
CA ALA A 91 35.56 -7.24 -4.05
C ALA A 91 36.36 -5.99 -4.40
N GLU A 92 35.84 -5.11 -5.26
CA GLU A 92 36.52 -3.91 -5.78
C GLU A 92 37.80 -4.23 -6.56
N TRP A 93 37.83 -5.38 -7.24
CA TRP A 93 38.93 -5.69 -8.14
C TRP A 93 38.73 -4.96 -9.47
N ASP A 94 39.82 -4.67 -10.16
CA ASP A 94 39.73 -4.05 -11.52
C ASP A 94 39.35 -5.13 -12.52
N VAL A 95 38.03 -5.32 -12.68
CA VAL A 95 37.43 -6.24 -13.64
C VAL A 95 36.60 -5.48 -14.66
N SER A 96 36.53 -6.00 -15.89
CA SER A 96 35.68 -5.42 -16.95
C SER A 96 34.64 -6.45 -17.37
N TYR A 97 33.39 -6.02 -17.38
CA TYR A 97 32.33 -6.77 -18.04
C TYR A 97 32.35 -6.44 -19.55
N PRO A 98 32.27 -7.43 -20.43
CA PRO A 98 32.06 -7.18 -21.83
C PRO A 98 30.77 -6.36 -22.02
N ASN A 99 30.85 -5.27 -22.79
CA ASN A 99 29.72 -4.37 -23.09
C ASN A 99 29.13 -3.59 -21.93
N ARG A 100 29.77 -3.55 -20.75
CA ARG A 100 29.34 -2.67 -19.66
C ARG A 100 29.91 -1.26 -19.88
N GLU A 101 29.07 -0.28 -20.23
CA GLU A 101 29.47 1.12 -20.07
C GLU A 101 29.62 1.42 -18.56
N LYS A 102 30.68 2.13 -18.18
CA LYS A 102 30.85 2.60 -16.81
C LYS A 102 29.73 3.60 -16.52
N LEU A 103 28.66 3.11 -15.91
CA LEU A 103 27.71 3.99 -15.26
C LEU A 103 28.44 4.78 -14.16
N PRO A 104 28.16 6.08 -13.96
CA PRO A 104 28.76 6.85 -12.90
C PRO A 104 28.52 6.12 -11.55
N ALA A 105 29.57 6.07 -10.71
CA ALA A 105 29.48 5.46 -9.40
C ALA A 105 28.31 6.08 -8.64
N ILE A 106 27.29 5.28 -8.36
CA ILE A 106 26.15 5.71 -7.55
C ILE A 106 26.64 5.80 -6.11
N ASP A 107 26.51 6.98 -5.53
CA ASP A 107 26.90 7.27 -4.16
C ASP A 107 26.18 6.29 -3.21
N SER A 108 26.95 5.62 -2.34
CA SER A 108 26.48 4.56 -1.44
C SER A 108 25.49 5.02 -0.35
N GLY A 109 24.98 6.26 -0.46
CA GLY A 109 23.96 6.83 0.41
C GLY A 109 22.50 6.52 0.02
N ASP A 110 22.26 5.95 -1.17
CA ASP A 110 20.92 5.87 -1.76
C ASP A 110 20.39 4.44 -1.89
N TYR A 111 20.75 3.55 -0.98
CA TYR A 111 20.25 2.16 -0.95
C TYR A 111 18.72 2.04 -0.83
N ASN A 112 18.03 3.11 -0.43
CA ASN A 112 16.57 3.12 -0.23
C ASN A 112 15.77 3.47 -1.49
N ASN A 113 16.41 3.89 -2.60
CA ASN A 113 15.70 4.40 -3.79
C ASN A 113 15.79 3.49 -5.01
N GLN A 114 16.27 2.25 -4.91
CA GLN A 114 16.54 1.43 -6.10
C GLN A 114 15.70 0.16 -6.25
N VAL A 115 14.80 -0.13 -5.35
CA VAL A 115 13.76 -1.13 -5.65
C VAL A 115 12.67 -0.40 -6.42
N LYS A 116 12.71 -0.48 -7.76
CA LYS A 116 11.56 -0.06 -8.56
C LYS A 116 10.38 -0.90 -8.13
N ASP A 117 9.53 -0.32 -7.31
CA ASP A 117 8.28 -0.95 -6.94
C ASP A 117 7.31 -0.79 -8.11
N TYR A 118 7.29 -1.76 -9.01
CA TYR A 118 6.37 -1.78 -10.15
C TYR A 118 4.89 -1.75 -9.73
N ALA A 119 4.62 -1.91 -8.44
CA ALA A 119 3.31 -1.72 -7.85
C ALA A 119 2.76 -0.30 -8.04
N LEU A 120 3.60 0.72 -8.07
CA LEU A 120 3.16 2.11 -8.18
C LEU A 120 2.52 2.49 -9.52
N SER A 121 2.69 1.69 -10.57
CA SER A 121 2.10 1.93 -11.88
C SER A 121 0.74 1.25 -12.12
N TYR A 122 0.04 0.82 -11.05
CA TYR A 122 -1.28 0.20 -11.18
C TYR A 122 -2.28 1.02 -12.00
N GLY A 123 -3.06 0.35 -12.84
CA GLY A 123 -4.34 0.85 -13.29
C GLY A 123 -5.41 0.68 -12.22
N GLY A 124 -6.58 1.18 -12.48
CA GLY A 124 -7.73 1.00 -11.59
C GLY A 124 -8.80 2.04 -11.85
N THR A 125 -10.02 1.68 -11.45
CA THR A 125 -11.20 2.55 -11.61
C THR A 125 -12.07 2.39 -10.37
N ASP A 126 -12.42 3.50 -9.70
CA ASP A 126 -13.29 3.45 -8.53
C ASP A 126 -14.75 3.17 -8.91
N ALA A 127 -15.63 3.03 -7.89
CA ALA A 127 -17.04 2.75 -8.10
C ALA A 127 -17.81 3.91 -8.77
N LEU A 128 -17.22 5.10 -8.88
CA LEU A 128 -17.76 6.26 -9.59
C LEU A 128 -17.23 6.39 -11.03
N GLY A 129 -16.38 5.49 -11.47
CA GLY A 129 -15.79 5.51 -12.81
C GLY A 129 -14.56 6.43 -12.93
N ARG A 130 -13.98 6.93 -11.80
CA ARG A 130 -12.76 7.72 -11.80
C ARG A 130 -11.55 6.78 -11.91
N LYS A 131 -10.68 7.05 -12.88
CA LYS A 131 -9.51 6.23 -13.15
C LYS A 131 -8.30 6.78 -12.39
N LEU A 132 -7.42 5.89 -11.95
CA LEU A 132 -6.09 6.26 -11.48
C LEU A 132 -5.31 6.94 -12.63
N SER A 133 -4.66 8.04 -12.31
CA SER A 133 -3.85 8.80 -13.26
C SER A 133 -2.65 7.97 -13.72
N SER A 134 -2.39 7.97 -15.02
CA SER A 134 -1.21 7.31 -15.62
C SER A 134 0.04 8.18 -15.46
N GLN A 135 1.21 7.57 -15.60
CA GLN A 135 2.49 8.29 -15.61
C GLN A 135 2.51 9.40 -16.68
N ALA A 136 1.97 9.17 -17.86
CA ALA A 136 1.86 10.19 -18.90
C ALA A 136 1.05 11.43 -18.47
N ALA A 137 0.13 11.29 -17.50
CA ALA A 137 -0.70 12.37 -16.99
C ALA A 137 -0.04 13.13 -15.81
N VAL A 138 0.75 12.44 -14.97
CA VAL A 138 1.29 13.02 -13.71
C VAL A 138 2.80 13.21 -13.73
N GLY A 139 3.52 12.61 -14.68
CA GLY A 139 4.98 12.64 -14.80
C GLY A 139 5.69 11.60 -13.95
N ASP A 140 7.02 11.62 -14.02
CA ASP A 140 7.89 10.72 -13.27
C ASP A 140 7.85 10.96 -11.77
N VAL A 141 8.29 9.97 -11.01
CA VAL A 141 8.40 10.05 -9.53
C VAL A 141 9.29 11.24 -9.12
N LYS A 142 8.79 12.01 -8.16
CA LYS A 142 9.47 13.15 -7.55
C LYS A 142 10.02 12.74 -6.18
N ASN A 143 11.32 12.54 -6.10
CA ASN A 143 12.01 12.05 -4.89
C ASN A 143 12.09 13.07 -3.74
N ASP A 144 11.62 14.30 -3.95
CA ASP A 144 11.59 15.38 -2.96
C ASP A 144 10.21 15.65 -2.39
N LYS A 145 9.20 14.85 -2.75
CA LYS A 145 7.82 14.94 -2.29
C LYS A 145 7.47 13.73 -1.41
N TYR A 146 6.86 14.00 -0.26
CA TYR A 146 6.52 12.98 0.72
C TYR A 146 5.07 13.08 1.15
N VAL A 147 4.44 11.93 1.37
CA VAL A 147 3.08 11.83 1.88
C VAL A 147 3.05 11.03 3.17
N GLY A 148 2.57 11.64 4.24
CA GLY A 148 2.29 10.97 5.50
C GLY A 148 0.81 10.82 5.76
N ILE A 149 0.44 9.83 6.58
CA ILE A 149 -0.95 9.62 6.99
C ILE A 149 -1.07 9.40 8.50
N PHE A 150 -2.14 9.94 9.10
CA PHE A 150 -2.45 9.74 10.50
C PHE A 150 -3.07 8.37 10.73
N TYR A 151 -2.50 7.58 11.64
CA TYR A 151 -2.89 6.21 11.90
C TYR A 151 -3.30 6.00 13.36
N PHE A 152 -4.49 5.50 13.55
CA PHE A 152 -5.15 5.39 14.85
C PHE A 152 -4.85 4.02 15.51
N LEU A 153 -4.44 4.02 16.80
CA LEU A 153 -3.93 2.84 17.49
C LEU A 153 -4.83 2.27 18.59
N TRP A 154 -5.90 2.96 19.00
CA TRP A 154 -6.64 2.56 20.18
C TRP A 154 -8.00 1.90 19.92
N LEU A 155 -8.25 1.39 18.71
CA LEU A 155 -9.40 0.53 18.43
C LEU A 155 -9.36 -0.70 19.34
N GLY A 156 -10.40 -0.87 20.15
CA GLY A 156 -10.48 -1.95 21.15
C GLY A 156 -9.88 -1.63 22.52
N ALA A 157 -9.29 -0.45 22.71
CA ALA A 157 -8.72 -0.06 24.01
C ALA A 157 -9.77 0.36 25.03
N HIS A 158 -11.00 0.73 24.63
CA HIS A 158 -12.05 1.30 25.45
C HIS A 158 -13.26 0.37 25.66
N GLY A 159 -13.02 -0.91 25.82
CA GLY A 159 -14.06 -1.91 26.08
C GLY A 159 -14.42 -2.74 24.86
N THR A 160 -15.39 -3.63 25.05
CA THR A 160 -15.85 -4.60 24.03
C THR A 160 -17.29 -4.37 23.59
N ASN A 161 -17.97 -3.32 24.12
CA ASN A 161 -19.32 -2.97 23.70
C ASN A 161 -19.29 -2.47 22.27
N LEU A 162 -20.15 -3.03 21.42
CA LEU A 162 -20.28 -2.61 20.04
C LEU A 162 -21.47 -1.68 19.90
N TYR A 163 -21.19 -0.44 19.55
CA TYR A 163 -22.15 0.54 19.09
C TYR A 163 -21.74 1.02 17.70
N ASP A 164 -22.69 1.10 16.77
CA ASP A 164 -22.50 1.72 15.44
C ASP A 164 -23.50 2.84 15.25
N ASN A 165 -23.00 4.06 15.09
CA ASN A 165 -23.79 5.26 14.98
C ASN A 165 -24.68 5.26 13.73
N THR A 166 -24.18 4.76 12.61
CA THR A 166 -24.93 4.63 11.36
C THR A 166 -26.08 3.64 11.49
N GLU A 167 -25.85 2.49 12.12
CA GLU A 167 -26.88 1.49 12.41
C GLU A 167 -27.96 2.05 13.33
N ILE A 168 -27.56 2.74 14.41
CA ILE A 168 -28.49 3.37 15.35
C ILE A 168 -29.40 4.36 14.64
N VAL A 169 -28.85 5.27 13.85
CA VAL A 169 -29.63 6.30 13.13
C VAL A 169 -30.53 5.69 12.06
N ASN A 170 -30.11 4.61 11.40
CA ASN A 170 -30.89 3.94 10.39
C ASN A 170 -32.03 3.09 10.98
N THR A 171 -31.79 2.49 12.16
CA THR A 171 -32.75 1.61 12.84
C THR A 171 -33.83 2.38 13.59
N TYR A 172 -33.48 3.49 14.24
CA TYR A 172 -34.39 4.22 15.12
C TYR A 172 -34.68 5.62 14.58
N SER A 173 -35.92 5.85 14.17
CA SER A 173 -36.35 7.17 13.66
C SER A 173 -36.26 8.29 14.72
N ASP A 174 -36.30 7.94 16.02
CA ASP A 174 -36.17 8.86 17.15
C ASP A 174 -34.71 9.01 17.66
N ALA A 175 -33.73 8.36 17.02
CA ALA A 175 -32.34 8.28 17.54
C ALA A 175 -31.77 9.65 17.90
N LEU A 176 -31.91 10.67 17.04
CA LEU A 176 -31.30 11.98 17.25
C LEU A 176 -31.97 12.83 18.36
N SER A 177 -33.11 12.39 18.89
CA SER A 177 -33.82 13.02 20.00
C SER A 177 -33.92 12.14 21.24
N ASN A 178 -33.54 10.87 21.15
CA ASN A 178 -33.64 9.87 22.23
C ASN A 178 -32.25 9.37 22.65
N THR A 179 -31.73 9.95 23.71
CA THR A 179 -30.41 9.61 24.25
C THR A 179 -30.29 8.15 24.72
N GLY A 180 -31.41 7.49 25.02
CA GLY A 180 -31.44 6.09 25.47
C GLY A 180 -31.06 5.07 24.39
N ARG A 181 -30.98 5.48 23.11
CA ARG A 181 -30.55 4.63 21.99
C ARG A 181 -29.04 4.45 21.91
N TRP A 182 -28.28 5.25 22.67
CA TRP A 182 -26.84 5.45 22.45
C TRP A 182 -25.95 4.90 23.59
N GLY A 183 -26.44 4.10 24.50
CA GLY A 183 -25.64 3.67 25.66
C GLY A 183 -25.28 4.81 26.61
N GLY A 184 -24.22 4.65 27.39
CA GLY A 184 -23.73 5.64 28.36
C GLY A 184 -22.87 6.75 27.71
N VAL A 185 -22.77 7.89 28.40
CA VAL A 185 -21.72 8.86 28.13
C VAL A 185 -20.36 8.22 28.48
N GLY A 186 -19.36 8.41 27.63
CA GLY A 186 -18.04 7.78 27.77
C GLY A 186 -17.86 6.49 26.98
N GLU A 187 -18.95 5.85 26.50
CA GLU A 187 -18.84 4.69 25.62
C GLU A 187 -18.18 5.06 24.28
N ALA A 188 -17.36 4.15 23.74
CA ALA A 188 -16.79 4.28 22.41
C ALA A 188 -17.74 3.72 21.36
N HIS A 189 -17.96 4.46 20.29
CA HIS A 189 -18.86 4.10 19.21
C HIS A 189 -18.11 4.10 17.88
N PHE A 190 -18.36 3.10 17.04
CA PHE A 190 -18.05 3.18 15.63
C PHE A 190 -19.01 4.17 14.95
N TRP A 191 -18.49 5.03 14.10
CA TRP A 191 -19.35 5.91 13.29
C TRP A 191 -19.97 5.20 12.08
N GLY A 192 -19.42 4.04 11.68
CA GLY A 192 -19.85 3.15 10.63
C GLY A 192 -19.03 1.88 10.60
N LYS A 193 -19.33 0.96 9.70
CA LYS A 193 -18.70 -0.36 9.65
C LYS A 193 -17.48 -0.34 8.71
N PRO A 194 -16.24 -0.61 9.19
CA PRO A 194 -15.09 -0.84 8.34
C PRO A 194 -15.34 -1.98 7.35
N LEU A 195 -14.67 -1.97 6.19
CA LEU A 195 -14.73 -3.08 5.23
C LEU A 195 -14.27 -4.40 5.89
N PHE A 196 -13.25 -4.33 6.71
CA PHE A 196 -12.70 -5.47 7.43
C PHE A 196 -13.46 -5.83 8.73
N GLY A 197 -14.64 -5.24 8.95
CA GLY A 197 -15.47 -5.43 10.13
C GLY A 197 -15.01 -4.61 11.34
N TYR A 198 -15.68 -4.78 12.47
CA TYR A 198 -15.35 -4.06 13.72
C TYR A 198 -14.13 -4.70 14.39
N TYR A 199 -12.96 -4.40 13.90
CA TYR A 199 -11.68 -4.96 14.36
C TYR A 199 -11.07 -4.16 15.52
N SER A 200 -10.08 -4.74 16.19
CA SER A 200 -9.22 -4.03 17.14
C SER A 200 -7.85 -3.74 16.53
N ALA A 201 -7.14 -2.77 17.09
CA ALA A 201 -5.81 -2.37 16.61
C ALA A 201 -4.73 -3.48 16.67
N ASN A 202 -5.05 -4.65 17.26
CA ASN A 202 -4.18 -5.82 17.32
C ASN A 202 -4.63 -6.97 16.39
N ASP A 203 -5.59 -6.75 15.51
CA ASP A 203 -5.98 -7.72 14.49
C ASP A 203 -4.93 -7.78 13.39
N ALA A 204 -3.98 -8.69 13.51
CA ALA A 204 -2.82 -8.79 12.61
C ALA A 204 -3.22 -9.01 11.14
N TRP A 205 -4.35 -9.65 10.88
CA TRP A 205 -4.87 -9.82 9.53
C TRP A 205 -5.25 -8.47 8.91
N VAL A 206 -5.96 -7.62 9.66
CA VAL A 206 -6.33 -6.26 9.22
C VAL A 206 -5.10 -5.39 9.07
N LEU A 207 -4.17 -5.43 10.05
CA LEU A 207 -2.93 -4.66 9.97
C LEU A 207 -2.13 -5.02 8.71
N ARG A 208 -2.11 -6.29 8.31
CA ARG A 208 -1.45 -6.76 7.07
C ARG A 208 -2.08 -6.13 5.83
N LYS A 209 -3.42 -6.10 5.74
CA LYS A 209 -4.13 -5.43 4.64
C LYS A 209 -3.88 -3.90 4.63
N HIS A 210 -3.79 -3.27 5.82
CA HIS A 210 -3.44 -1.85 5.90
C HIS A 210 -2.02 -1.56 5.38
N VAL A 211 -1.03 -2.38 5.76
CA VAL A 211 0.35 -2.20 5.25
C VAL A 211 0.38 -2.35 3.74
N GLN A 212 -0.28 -3.38 3.16
CA GLN A 212 -0.41 -3.53 1.72
C GLN A 212 -1.01 -2.29 1.07
N MET A 213 -2.20 -1.88 1.54
CA MET A 213 -2.93 -0.75 0.94
C MET A 213 -2.16 0.57 1.01
N LEU A 214 -1.45 0.83 2.11
CA LEU A 214 -0.65 2.04 2.27
C LEU A 214 0.63 1.99 1.43
N THR A 215 1.23 0.82 1.26
CA THR A 215 2.35 0.60 0.32
C THR A 215 1.91 0.80 -1.12
N ASP A 216 0.79 0.18 -1.53
CA ASP A 216 0.22 0.32 -2.88
C ASP A 216 -0.19 1.76 -3.21
N ALA A 217 -0.55 2.54 -2.18
CA ALA A 217 -0.89 3.96 -2.33
C ALA A 217 0.33 4.89 -2.36
N ASP A 218 1.55 4.37 -2.24
CA ASP A 218 2.80 5.15 -2.18
C ASP A 218 2.83 6.16 -1.02
N VAL A 219 2.37 5.73 0.17
CA VAL A 219 2.47 6.49 1.40
C VAL A 219 3.87 6.32 1.98
N ASP A 220 4.60 7.41 2.17
CA ASP A 220 6.00 7.37 2.64
C ASP A 220 6.11 7.09 4.15
N PHE A 221 5.14 7.57 4.94
CA PHE A 221 5.17 7.33 6.38
C PHE A 221 3.80 7.38 7.03
N VAL A 222 3.65 6.58 8.08
CA VAL A 222 2.52 6.64 9.00
C VAL A 222 2.91 7.41 10.25
N VAL A 223 2.00 8.25 10.75
CA VAL A 223 2.17 8.93 12.03
C VAL A 223 1.15 8.35 13.01
N PHE A 224 1.64 7.59 13.96
CA PHE A 224 0.79 6.96 14.96
C PHE A 224 0.16 7.99 15.89
N ASP A 225 -1.15 7.94 16.03
CA ASP A 225 -1.88 8.73 17.01
C ASP A 225 -1.57 8.27 18.44
N THR A 226 -0.77 9.04 19.12
CA THR A 226 -0.47 8.89 20.55
C THR A 226 -0.77 10.18 21.32
N THR A 227 -1.68 11.00 20.80
CA THR A 227 -2.06 12.30 21.39
C THR A 227 -2.66 12.16 22.77
N ASN A 228 -3.29 11.02 23.06
CA ASN A 228 -3.91 10.64 24.33
C ASN A 228 -3.18 9.50 25.07
N ALA A 229 -2.00 9.10 24.60
CA ALA A 229 -1.20 7.99 25.14
C ALA A 229 -0.54 8.30 26.50
N THR A 230 -1.05 9.24 27.24
CA THR A 230 -0.39 9.86 28.36
C THR A 230 -1.24 9.77 29.61
N GLY A 231 -1.44 8.58 30.13
CA GLY A 231 -1.88 8.45 31.51
C GLY A 231 -1.02 9.30 32.46
N ASN A 232 -1.34 9.29 33.71
CA ASN A 232 -0.46 9.82 34.75
C ASN A 232 0.78 8.94 34.87
N SER A 233 1.74 9.32 35.73
CA SER A 233 3.00 8.58 35.96
C SER A 233 2.87 7.10 36.32
N THR A 234 1.66 6.61 36.58
CA THR A 234 1.35 5.22 36.92
C THR A 234 0.56 4.48 35.84
N ASN A 235 0.07 5.18 34.82
CA ASN A 235 -0.65 4.59 33.70
C ASN A 235 -0.44 5.46 32.45
N SER A 236 0.57 5.12 31.66
CA SER A 236 0.98 5.94 30.53
C SER A 236 0.02 5.85 29.33
N GLY A 237 -0.94 4.93 29.31
CA GLY A 237 -1.73 4.63 28.13
C GLY A 237 -0.90 4.03 26.98
N PHE A 238 0.38 4.38 26.89
CA PHE A 238 1.28 3.85 25.86
C PHE A 238 1.64 2.39 26.12
N THR A 239 2.05 2.06 27.34
CA THR A 239 2.43 0.69 27.73
C THR A 239 1.35 -0.06 28.50
N SER A 240 0.35 0.64 29.05
CA SER A 240 -0.79 0.04 29.73
C SER A 240 -2.05 0.90 29.59
N ASN A 241 -3.20 0.27 29.48
CA ASN A 241 -4.51 0.92 29.33
C ASN A 241 -5.49 0.57 30.48
N GLY A 242 -4.97 0.40 31.69
CA GLY A 242 -5.81 0.24 32.86
C GLY A 242 -6.55 -1.10 33.01
N GLY A 243 -6.12 -2.14 32.29
CA GLY A 243 -6.69 -3.50 32.46
C GLY A 243 -6.87 -4.33 31.19
N GLY A 244 -6.39 -3.87 30.04
CA GLY A 244 -6.45 -4.65 28.80
C GLY A 244 -5.07 -4.85 28.14
N ASN A 245 -5.00 -5.82 27.23
CA ASN A 245 -3.80 -6.10 26.45
C ASN A 245 -3.62 -5.17 25.22
N ASN A 246 -4.59 -4.29 24.95
CA ASN A 246 -4.58 -3.38 23.81
C ASN A 246 -3.93 -2.05 24.24
N THR A 247 -2.62 -1.97 24.14
CA THR A 247 -1.85 -0.76 24.41
C THR A 247 -1.44 -0.12 23.09
N TYR A 248 -1.16 1.19 23.10
CA TYR A 248 -0.61 1.89 21.94
C TYR A 248 0.71 1.25 21.46
N LEU A 249 1.58 0.85 22.41
CA LEU A 249 2.84 0.18 22.09
C LEU A 249 2.61 -1.16 21.41
N ALA A 250 1.69 -2.00 21.91
CA ALA A 250 1.41 -3.31 21.31
C ALA A 250 0.90 -3.17 19.88
N ALA A 251 -0.01 -2.22 19.63
CA ALA A 251 -0.52 -1.94 18.28
C ALA A 251 0.56 -1.41 17.36
N ALA A 252 1.37 -0.45 17.81
CA ALA A 252 2.48 0.11 17.03
C ALA A 252 3.52 -0.97 16.67
N LEU A 253 3.90 -1.83 17.63
CA LEU A 253 4.84 -2.92 17.39
C LEU A 253 4.28 -3.99 16.44
N SER A 254 2.99 -4.32 16.56
CA SER A 254 2.34 -5.28 15.68
C SER A 254 2.33 -4.78 14.23
N PHE A 255 2.03 -3.50 14.02
CA PHE A 255 2.07 -2.87 12.70
C PHE A 255 3.50 -2.81 12.16
N THR A 256 4.46 -2.35 12.97
CA THR A 256 5.88 -2.22 12.58
C THR A 256 6.51 -3.57 12.23
N LYS A 257 6.12 -4.64 12.92
CA LYS A 257 6.56 -6.00 12.59
C LYS A 257 6.12 -6.43 11.18
N ILE A 258 4.91 -6.09 10.77
CA ILE A 258 4.41 -6.40 9.42
C ILE A 258 5.11 -5.53 8.38
N LEU A 259 5.37 -4.26 8.66
CA LEU A 259 6.22 -3.41 7.82
C LEU A 259 7.60 -4.04 7.60
N ASP A 260 8.24 -4.52 8.67
CA ASP A 260 9.56 -5.17 8.61
C ASP A 260 9.52 -6.47 7.77
N GLU A 261 8.44 -7.24 7.88
CA GLU A 261 8.23 -8.45 7.08
C GLU A 261 8.20 -8.12 5.58
N TYR A 262 7.40 -7.14 5.16
CA TYR A 262 7.30 -6.74 3.76
C TYR A 262 8.53 -5.94 3.28
N TYR A 263 9.15 -5.13 4.13
CA TYR A 263 10.44 -4.52 3.82
C TYR A 263 11.51 -5.57 3.47
N LYS A 264 11.56 -6.66 4.20
CA LYS A 264 12.47 -7.78 3.92
C LYS A 264 12.16 -8.54 2.63
N GLN A 265 10.93 -8.46 2.15
CA GLN A 265 10.55 -8.93 0.82
C GLN A 265 10.95 -7.92 -0.30
N GLY A 266 11.46 -6.75 0.05
CA GLY A 266 11.88 -5.70 -0.88
C GLY A 266 10.78 -4.73 -1.28
N TRP A 267 9.72 -4.58 -0.46
CA TRP A 267 8.70 -3.55 -0.67
C TRP A 267 9.13 -2.22 -0.04
N ASP A 268 8.85 -1.11 -0.70
CA ASP A 268 9.02 0.23 -0.13
C ASP A 268 7.83 0.57 0.77
N VAL A 269 7.87 0.01 1.97
CA VAL A 269 6.80 0.16 2.96
C VAL A 269 6.87 1.52 3.66
N PRO A 270 5.73 2.06 4.12
CA PRO A 270 5.72 3.29 4.91
C PRO A 270 6.65 3.23 6.12
N LYS A 271 7.34 4.33 6.41
CA LYS A 271 8.12 4.50 7.65
C LYS A 271 7.19 4.93 8.79
N VAL A 272 7.69 4.91 10.04
CA VAL A 272 6.88 5.22 11.22
C VAL A 272 7.37 6.47 11.95
N ALA A 273 6.42 7.25 12.44
CA ALA A 273 6.62 8.35 13.37
C ALA A 273 5.45 8.41 14.38
N PHE A 274 5.53 9.28 15.38
CA PHE A 274 4.51 9.41 16.43
C PHE A 274 4.06 10.87 16.57
N TYR A 275 2.78 11.06 16.89
CA TYR A 275 2.19 12.36 17.19
C TYR A 275 1.76 12.43 18.66
N THR A 276 2.34 13.32 19.43
CA THR A 276 2.01 13.55 20.83
C THR A 276 1.42 14.96 21.05
N ASN A 277 0.53 15.11 22.02
CA ASN A 277 -0.03 16.42 22.37
C ASN A 277 -0.19 16.61 23.87
N THR A 278 -1.12 15.89 24.52
CA THR A 278 -1.32 15.97 25.96
C THR A 278 -0.13 15.36 26.70
N ASN A 279 0.42 16.05 27.71
CA ASN A 279 1.63 15.65 28.42
C ASN A 279 2.80 15.25 27.47
N SER A 280 2.93 15.98 26.38
CA SER A 280 3.80 15.62 25.24
C SER A 280 5.23 15.27 25.67
N GLY A 281 5.84 15.98 26.60
CA GLY A 281 7.19 15.70 27.10
C GLY A 281 7.32 14.31 27.72
N TYR A 282 6.35 13.90 28.50
CA TYR A 282 6.29 12.55 29.08
C TYR A 282 6.02 11.50 28.01
N ALA A 283 5.07 11.73 27.11
CA ALA A 283 4.76 10.82 26.03
C ALA A 283 5.97 10.57 25.13
N MET A 284 6.68 11.63 24.71
CA MET A 284 7.90 11.51 23.90
C MET A 284 8.99 10.71 24.62
N GLN A 285 9.14 10.88 25.96
CA GLN A 285 10.13 10.13 26.73
C GLN A 285 9.80 8.63 26.78
N VAL A 286 8.53 8.27 27.00
CA VAL A 286 8.10 6.87 27.04
C VAL A 286 8.21 6.23 25.65
N ILE A 287 7.80 6.90 24.58
CA ILE A 287 7.95 6.44 23.20
C ILE A 287 9.43 6.21 22.87
N TYR A 288 10.31 7.15 23.26
CA TYR A 288 11.74 7.01 23.09
C TYR A 288 12.29 5.74 23.75
N GLN A 289 11.91 5.49 25.01
CA GLN A 289 12.42 4.37 25.79
C GLN A 289 11.84 3.03 25.34
N GLU A 290 10.51 2.96 25.17
CA GLU A 290 9.80 1.70 25.00
C GLU A 290 9.65 1.26 23.53
N PHE A 291 9.79 2.20 22.58
CA PHE A 291 9.74 1.87 21.17
C PHE A 291 11.12 2.00 20.52
N TYR A 292 11.74 3.17 20.53
CA TYR A 292 12.96 3.40 19.75
C TYR A 292 14.20 2.74 20.38
N LEU A 293 14.41 2.87 21.67
CA LEU A 293 15.57 2.24 22.34
C LEU A 293 15.37 0.75 22.60
N ALA A 294 14.14 0.34 22.90
CA ALA A 294 13.82 -1.07 23.18
C ALA A 294 13.81 -1.92 21.88
N HIS A 295 13.55 -1.31 20.73
CA HIS A 295 13.40 -2.00 19.45
C HIS A 295 14.29 -1.40 18.35
N PRO A 296 15.63 -1.38 18.52
CA PRO A 296 16.56 -0.83 17.53
C PRO A 296 16.58 -1.63 16.22
N GLU A 297 16.10 -2.87 16.22
CA GLU A 297 15.94 -3.71 15.03
C GLU A 297 15.04 -3.10 13.97
N TYR A 298 14.12 -2.19 14.33
CA TYR A 298 13.25 -1.47 13.42
C TYR A 298 13.77 -0.09 12.99
N SER A 299 15.06 0.23 13.26
CA SER A 299 15.61 1.55 12.94
C SER A 299 15.53 1.93 11.45
N HIS A 300 15.56 0.94 10.56
CA HIS A 300 15.39 1.13 9.12
C HIS A 300 13.96 1.54 8.70
N LEU A 301 12.98 1.41 9.62
CA LEU A 301 11.59 1.82 9.43
C LEU A 301 11.26 3.16 10.10
N TRP A 302 12.22 3.82 10.74
CA TRP A 302 11.94 5.13 11.34
C TRP A 302 11.91 6.21 10.27
N PHE A 303 10.86 7.02 10.25
CA PHE A 303 10.82 8.17 9.38
C PHE A 303 11.74 9.26 9.89
N ASN A 304 12.73 9.63 9.08
CA ASN A 304 13.71 10.66 9.43
C ASN A 304 13.31 12.00 8.82
N TRP A 305 13.42 13.07 9.61
CA TRP A 305 13.16 14.43 9.16
C TRP A 305 14.45 15.25 9.19
N TRP A 306 14.58 16.17 8.27
CA TRP A 306 15.74 17.03 8.10
C TRP A 306 16.01 17.88 9.34
N THR A 307 17.30 18.07 9.69
CA THR A 307 17.73 18.87 10.85
C THR A 307 18.27 20.24 10.48
N ASP A 308 18.49 20.48 9.19
CA ASP A 308 18.99 21.73 8.65
C ASP A 308 18.58 21.91 7.18
N THR A 309 18.87 23.08 6.62
CA THR A 309 18.53 23.45 5.23
C THR A 309 19.44 22.81 4.17
N THR A 310 20.47 22.07 4.55
CA THR A 310 21.40 21.43 3.59
C THR A 310 20.82 20.15 3.01
N GLY A 311 19.85 19.53 3.71
CA GLY A 311 19.25 18.25 3.33
C GLY A 311 20.11 17.01 3.66
N ASN A 312 21.35 17.22 4.18
CA ASN A 312 22.28 16.12 4.41
C ASN A 312 22.19 15.47 5.79
N ASN A 313 21.49 16.10 6.72
CA ASN A 313 21.34 15.62 8.09
C ASN A 313 19.88 15.37 8.43
N ALA A 314 19.57 14.21 8.98
CA ALA A 314 18.23 13.85 9.41
C ALA A 314 18.26 13.08 10.74
N LYS A 315 17.15 13.12 11.47
CA LYS A 315 16.92 12.37 12.71
C LYS A 315 15.53 11.78 12.70
N PRO A 316 15.27 10.70 13.46
CA PRO A 316 13.91 10.19 13.61
C PRO A 316 12.93 11.31 13.98
N MET A 317 11.81 11.39 13.27
CA MET A 317 10.79 12.39 13.50
C MET A 317 9.88 12.01 14.66
N ILE A 318 9.57 12.96 15.51
CA ILE A 318 8.45 12.89 16.44
C ILE A 318 7.72 14.23 16.45
N VAL A 319 6.38 14.20 16.50
CA VAL A 319 5.58 15.41 16.63
C VAL A 319 5.20 15.62 18.08
N GLY A 320 5.50 16.80 18.62
CA GLY A 320 5.24 17.09 20.02
C GLY A 320 5.59 18.54 20.40
N LYS A 321 5.62 18.81 21.70
CA LYS A 321 5.98 20.13 22.24
C LYS A 321 7.45 20.14 22.63
N SER A 322 8.30 20.70 21.78
CA SER A 322 9.76 20.70 21.97
C SER A 322 10.19 21.35 23.29
N SER A 323 9.42 22.34 23.80
CA SER A 323 9.69 23.00 25.06
C SER A 323 9.57 22.07 26.28
N SER A 324 8.79 21.00 26.19
CA SER A 324 8.57 20.01 27.28
C SER A 324 9.47 18.76 27.16
N ALA A 325 10.22 18.62 26.06
CA ALA A 325 11.07 17.46 25.83
C ALA A 325 12.33 17.49 26.69
N SER A 326 12.77 16.32 27.15
CA SER A 326 14.05 16.12 27.83
C SER A 326 15.23 16.38 26.88
N THR A 327 16.44 16.52 27.45
CA THR A 327 17.65 16.67 26.68
C THR A 327 17.92 15.44 25.82
N GLU A 328 17.69 14.24 26.34
CA GLU A 328 17.88 12.98 25.62
C GLU A 328 16.97 12.88 24.40
N VAL A 329 15.67 13.19 24.57
CA VAL A 329 14.69 13.23 23.50
C VAL A 329 15.08 14.25 22.41
N LYS A 330 15.51 15.47 22.79
CA LYS A 330 16.00 16.49 21.84
C LYS A 330 17.26 16.05 21.09
N ASN A 331 18.12 15.29 21.73
CA ASN A 331 19.35 14.81 21.08
C ASN A 331 19.06 13.70 20.07
N PHE A 332 18.06 12.87 20.34
CA PHE A 332 17.72 11.73 19.49
C PHE A 332 16.80 12.13 18.33
N PHE A 333 15.72 12.87 18.60
CA PHE A 333 14.70 13.19 17.62
C PHE A 333 14.90 14.55 16.93
N ARG A 334 14.36 14.64 15.72
CA ARG A 334 13.87 15.90 15.14
C ARG A 334 12.42 16.08 15.59
N ILE A 335 12.20 17.00 16.53
CA ILE A 335 10.86 17.29 17.07
C ILE A 335 10.20 18.34 16.19
N LYS A 336 9.09 17.98 15.54
CA LYS A 336 8.19 18.93 14.87
C LYS A 336 7.14 19.41 15.88
N GLU A 337 6.82 20.71 15.89
CA GLU A 337 5.86 21.28 16.86
C GLU A 337 4.44 20.79 16.57
N SER A 338 3.79 20.20 17.56
CA SER A 338 2.38 19.80 17.50
C SER A 338 1.48 21.01 17.27
N GLN A 339 0.82 21.08 16.13
CA GLN A 339 -0.03 22.21 15.75
C GLN A 339 -1.50 21.78 15.67
N TRP A 340 -2.27 22.09 16.71
CA TRP A 340 -3.70 21.90 16.72
C TRP A 340 -4.45 23.00 15.98
N PRO A 341 -5.60 22.72 15.37
CA PRO A 341 -6.34 23.70 14.60
C PRO A 341 -6.89 24.87 15.44
N ASN A 342 -7.23 24.64 16.72
CA ASN A 342 -7.71 25.67 17.65
C ASN A 342 -6.60 26.53 18.27
N VAL A 343 -5.32 26.23 18.01
CA VAL A 343 -4.22 27.06 18.45
C VAL A 343 -4.08 28.26 17.51
N SER A 344 -4.38 29.46 18.02
CA SER A 344 -4.38 30.69 17.21
C SER A 344 -3.00 31.08 16.69
N THR A 345 -1.94 30.79 17.45
CA THR A 345 -0.55 31.06 17.03
C THR A 345 -0.01 29.90 16.22
N LYS A 346 0.36 30.18 14.98
CA LYS A 346 1.03 29.23 14.12
C LYS A 346 2.50 29.09 14.51
N SER A 347 2.98 27.88 14.72
CA SER A 347 4.40 27.63 14.91
C SER A 347 5.13 27.65 13.56
N ASN A 348 6.32 28.26 13.52
CA ASN A 348 7.16 28.24 12.31
C ASN A 348 7.70 26.84 11.99
N ASP A 349 7.68 25.93 12.94
CA ASP A 349 8.06 24.53 12.76
C ASP A 349 6.89 23.55 13.02
N GLY A 350 5.66 24.06 12.82
CA GLY A 350 4.43 23.33 13.08
C GLY A 350 4.24 22.14 12.18
N PHE A 351 3.69 21.07 12.74
CA PHE A 351 3.18 19.90 12.01
C PHE A 351 1.67 19.83 12.24
N PRO A 352 0.86 20.20 11.24
CA PRO A 352 -0.58 20.36 11.43
C PRO A 352 -1.26 18.99 11.49
N TRP A 353 -2.11 18.78 12.52
CA TRP A 353 -3.02 17.64 12.55
C TRP A 353 -4.19 17.84 11.56
N MET A 354 -4.82 19.01 11.60
CA MET A 354 -5.94 19.41 10.75
C MET A 354 -6.00 20.95 10.71
N GLU A 355 -6.68 21.54 9.73
CA GLU A 355 -6.92 22.97 9.69
C GLU A 355 -8.39 23.32 9.88
N PHE A 356 -8.71 24.36 10.64
CA PHE A 356 -10.05 24.93 10.72
C PHE A 356 -10.33 25.92 9.59
N ASN A 357 -11.61 26.24 9.37
CA ASN A 357 -12.08 27.10 8.30
C ASN A 357 -11.32 28.42 8.16
N TYR A 358 -10.83 29.01 9.25
CA TYR A 358 -10.13 30.29 9.20
C TYR A 358 -8.72 30.23 8.56
N ARG A 359 -8.11 29.03 8.52
CA ARG A 359 -6.82 28.78 7.81
C ARG A 359 -6.97 27.92 6.55
N LEU A 360 -8.02 27.13 6.48
CA LEU A 360 -8.25 26.21 5.39
C LEU A 360 -8.31 26.94 4.04
N LEU A 361 -7.72 26.37 3.02
CA LEU A 361 -7.62 26.93 1.67
C LEU A 361 -6.98 28.35 1.63
N LYS A 362 -6.08 28.62 2.57
CA LYS A 362 -5.30 29.87 2.62
C LYS A 362 -3.82 29.54 2.66
N SER A 363 -2.98 30.47 2.21
CA SER A 363 -1.53 30.32 2.30
C SER A 363 -1.02 30.08 3.71
N SER A 364 -1.79 30.48 4.74
CA SER A 364 -1.50 30.20 6.14
C SER A 364 -1.62 28.74 6.54
N ALA A 365 -2.20 27.86 5.70
CA ALA A 365 -2.23 26.42 5.91
C ALA A 365 -0.91 25.72 5.54
N VAL A 366 0.01 26.40 4.87
CA VAL A 366 1.36 25.90 4.61
C VAL A 366 2.27 26.24 5.77
N TYR A 367 2.94 25.25 6.35
CA TYR A 367 3.88 25.37 7.45
C TYR A 367 5.30 25.17 6.92
N THR A 368 6.04 26.25 6.78
CA THR A 368 7.45 26.20 6.34
C THR A 368 8.36 26.38 7.54
N SER A 369 9.25 25.43 7.76
CA SER A 369 10.16 25.40 8.89
C SER A 369 11.31 26.40 8.72
N ASP A 370 11.59 27.17 9.76
CA ASP A 370 12.78 28.03 9.81
C ASP A 370 14.08 27.24 10.06
N ILE A 371 13.98 25.95 10.45
CA ILE A 371 15.12 25.10 10.78
C ILE A 371 15.65 24.39 9.55
N ASP A 372 14.78 23.77 8.78
CA ASP A 372 15.14 22.89 7.65
C ASP A 372 14.60 23.40 6.29
N GLY A 373 13.81 24.47 6.29
CA GLY A 373 13.23 25.05 5.10
C GLY A 373 12.10 24.24 4.46
N LYS A 374 11.80 23.04 5.00
CA LYS A 374 10.77 22.18 4.46
C LYS A 374 9.37 22.65 4.82
N SER A 375 8.47 22.49 3.87
CA SER A 375 7.07 22.87 4.00
C SER A 375 6.18 21.65 4.18
N VAL A 376 5.21 21.73 5.11
CA VAL A 376 4.20 20.70 5.31
C VAL A 376 2.81 21.32 5.23
N MET A 377 1.88 20.57 4.66
CA MET A 377 0.48 20.94 4.56
C MET A 377 -0.42 19.76 4.90
N ASN A 378 -1.48 20.02 5.67
CA ASN A 378 -2.49 19.01 5.97
C ASN A 378 -3.57 18.96 4.89
N VAL A 379 -4.04 17.74 4.59
CA VAL A 379 -5.23 17.47 3.79
C VAL A 379 -6.13 16.52 4.59
N SER A 380 -7.36 16.96 4.89
CA SER A 380 -8.30 16.19 5.70
C SER A 380 -9.53 15.79 4.90
N ILE A 381 -10.04 14.58 5.16
CA ILE A 381 -11.22 14.03 4.48
C ILE A 381 -12.47 14.80 4.89
N ALA A 382 -12.62 15.08 6.18
CA ALA A 382 -13.62 15.99 6.74
C ALA A 382 -12.97 16.81 7.86
N GLN A 383 -13.63 17.92 8.28
CA GLN A 383 -13.12 18.80 9.33
C GLN A 383 -14.23 19.29 10.25
N HIS A 384 -13.84 19.65 11.46
CA HIS A 384 -14.68 20.41 12.36
C HIS A 384 -14.69 21.89 11.97
N ASN A 385 -15.74 22.61 12.40
CA ASN A 385 -15.86 24.03 12.18
C ASN A 385 -14.86 24.85 13.01
N ASP A 386 -15.05 24.92 14.32
CA ASP A 386 -14.27 25.75 15.23
C ASP A 386 -13.82 25.02 16.51
N THR A 387 -14.26 23.79 16.73
CA THR A 387 -13.96 23.02 17.93
C THR A 387 -13.46 21.64 17.58
N CYS A 388 -12.43 21.15 18.29
CA CYS A 388 -11.94 19.80 18.18
C CYS A 388 -12.68 18.81 19.10
N GLU A 389 -13.60 19.31 19.93
CA GLU A 389 -14.09 18.54 21.07
C GLU A 389 -15.35 17.75 20.73
N MET A 390 -16.18 18.23 19.77
CA MET A 390 -17.48 17.65 19.51
C MET A 390 -17.80 17.63 18.03
N SER A 391 -18.23 16.49 17.54
CA SER A 391 -18.69 16.31 16.18
C SER A 391 -20.12 15.75 16.16
N ALA A 392 -21.04 16.56 15.69
CA ALA A 392 -22.43 16.18 15.44
C ALA A 392 -22.97 16.85 14.16
N GLY A 393 -22.10 17.54 13.44
CA GLY A 393 -22.43 18.48 12.39
C GLY A 393 -23.33 17.94 11.32
N ALA A 394 -23.01 16.79 10.77
CA ALA A 394 -23.77 16.18 9.69
C ALA A 394 -25.21 15.81 10.08
N TRP A 395 -25.47 15.56 11.34
CA TRP A 395 -26.82 15.21 11.82
C TRP A 395 -27.69 16.42 12.11
N TYR A 396 -27.12 17.50 12.62
CA TYR A 396 -27.86 18.68 13.10
C TYR A 396 -27.72 19.90 12.19
N GLY A 397 -27.10 19.72 11.01
CA GLY A 397 -26.93 20.79 10.03
C GLY A 397 -25.92 21.83 10.43
N SER A 398 -24.81 21.42 11.01
CA SER A 398 -23.72 22.31 11.39
C SER A 398 -22.98 22.90 10.18
N GLN A 399 -22.07 23.79 10.47
CA GLN A 399 -21.20 24.45 9.47
C GLN A 399 -19.87 23.71 9.28
N ASP A 400 -19.73 22.52 9.83
CA ASP A 400 -18.55 21.70 9.64
C ASP A 400 -18.34 21.32 8.16
N ARG A 401 -17.12 21.17 7.76
CA ARG A 401 -16.77 20.71 6.42
C ARG A 401 -16.75 19.18 6.40
N VAL A 402 -17.93 18.61 6.29
CA VAL A 402 -18.12 17.16 6.15
C VAL A 402 -17.64 16.65 4.81
N ARG A 403 -17.56 15.33 4.63
CA ARG A 403 -17.07 14.69 3.39
C ARG A 403 -17.71 15.21 2.10
N SER A 404 -19.03 15.47 2.14
CA SER A 404 -19.82 15.97 1.00
C SER A 404 -19.72 17.46 0.78
N TYR A 405 -19.07 18.20 1.66
CA TYR A 405 -19.02 19.67 1.60
C TYR A 405 -17.84 20.12 0.77
N ASN A 406 -18.05 21.17 -0.02
CA ASN A 406 -16.99 22.04 -0.52
C ASN A 406 -17.53 23.45 -0.70
N THR A 407 -16.73 24.37 -1.23
CA THR A 407 -17.12 25.76 -1.45
C THR A 407 -18.33 25.90 -2.40
N THR A 408 -18.48 24.97 -3.35
CA THR A 408 -19.56 24.95 -4.34
C THR A 408 -20.76 24.12 -3.86
N HIS A 409 -20.54 22.96 -3.20
CA HIS A 409 -21.56 22.04 -2.75
C HIS A 409 -21.76 22.11 -1.25
N LYS A 410 -22.47 23.13 -0.78
CA LYS A 410 -22.83 23.29 0.63
C LYS A 410 -24.01 22.41 0.97
N TRP A 411 -23.74 21.34 1.69
CA TRP A 411 -24.65 20.25 1.91
C TRP A 411 -24.96 20.08 3.40
N THR A 412 -26.17 19.63 3.73
CA THR A 412 -26.58 19.29 5.09
C THR A 412 -27.24 17.91 5.14
N TYR A 413 -27.17 17.25 6.28
CA TYR A 413 -27.52 15.84 6.50
C TYR A 413 -28.88 15.42 5.89
N ARG A 414 -29.91 16.20 5.91
CA ARG A 414 -31.23 15.80 5.37
C ARG A 414 -31.57 16.41 4.02
N ASN A 415 -30.74 17.27 3.52
CA ASN A 415 -30.91 17.93 2.23
C ASN A 415 -30.11 17.18 1.16
N LYS A 416 -30.52 15.94 0.85
CA LYS A 416 -29.80 15.03 -0.05
C LYS A 416 -30.11 15.25 -1.53
N ASN A 417 -30.43 16.44 -1.96
CA ASN A 417 -30.69 16.71 -3.38
C ASN A 417 -29.40 16.66 -4.19
N TYR A 418 -28.92 15.44 -4.49
CA TYR A 418 -27.87 15.21 -5.47
C TYR A 418 -28.49 14.65 -6.75
N THR A 419 -28.15 15.26 -7.89
CA THR A 419 -28.81 15.03 -9.19
C THR A 419 -28.54 13.66 -9.82
N THR A 420 -27.54 12.92 -9.32
CA THR A 420 -27.10 11.63 -9.90
C THR A 420 -27.72 10.41 -9.25
N GLY A 421 -28.46 10.54 -8.16
CA GLY A 421 -28.95 9.40 -7.36
C GLY A 421 -27.90 8.72 -6.48
N ILE A 422 -26.60 9.06 -6.64
CA ILE A 422 -25.51 8.56 -5.81
C ILE A 422 -25.37 9.49 -4.59
N PRO A 423 -25.22 8.98 -3.36
CA PRO A 423 -25.01 9.81 -2.19
C PRO A 423 -23.79 10.74 -2.35
N ALA A 424 -23.94 12.01 -1.97
CA ALA A 424 -22.87 13.01 -2.11
C ALA A 424 -21.60 12.62 -1.35
N VAL A 425 -21.73 11.90 -0.25
CA VAL A 425 -20.60 11.39 0.56
C VAL A 425 -19.64 10.49 -0.25
N ASN A 426 -20.11 9.83 -1.30
CA ASN A 426 -19.28 8.95 -2.10
C ASN A 426 -18.26 9.69 -2.98
N TYR A 427 -18.45 10.99 -3.23
CA TYR A 427 -17.62 11.77 -4.15
C TYR A 427 -16.35 12.32 -3.50
N GLY A 428 -16.36 12.59 -2.20
CA GLY A 428 -15.20 13.14 -1.49
C GLY A 428 -14.93 14.62 -1.80
N PHE A 429 -15.97 15.44 -1.97
CA PHE A 429 -15.82 16.84 -2.39
C PHE A 429 -14.91 17.69 -1.51
N ASN A 430 -14.95 17.51 -0.18
CA ASN A 430 -14.05 18.23 0.72
C ASN A 430 -12.59 17.79 0.54
N PHE A 431 -12.38 16.49 0.40
CA PHE A 431 -11.05 15.90 0.22
C PHE A 431 -10.42 16.37 -1.11
N ILE A 432 -11.19 16.34 -2.19
CA ILE A 432 -10.77 16.85 -3.52
C ILE A 432 -10.37 18.32 -3.43
N GLU A 433 -11.21 19.17 -2.84
CA GLU A 433 -10.95 20.61 -2.76
C GLU A 433 -9.66 20.93 -1.99
N GLN A 434 -9.37 20.18 -0.92
CA GLN A 434 -8.15 20.34 -0.15
C GLN A 434 -6.92 19.85 -0.90
N TRP A 435 -7.01 18.72 -1.58
CA TRP A 435 -5.94 18.22 -2.42
C TRP A 435 -5.61 19.17 -3.57
N ASP A 436 -6.62 19.64 -4.30
CA ASP A 436 -6.42 20.61 -5.39
C ASP A 436 -5.73 21.88 -4.88
N PHE A 437 -6.10 22.34 -3.68
CA PHE A 437 -5.44 23.47 -3.05
C PHE A 437 -3.99 23.14 -2.67
N ALA A 438 -3.74 21.97 -2.07
CA ALA A 438 -2.40 21.53 -1.69
C ALA A 438 -1.48 21.39 -2.91
N LEU A 439 -1.96 20.78 -4.01
CA LEU A 439 -1.23 20.70 -5.28
C LEU A 439 -0.88 22.11 -5.82
N SER A 440 -1.78 23.09 -5.66
CA SER A 440 -1.52 24.48 -6.06
C SER A 440 -0.45 25.19 -5.23
N LYS A 441 -0.13 24.66 -4.05
CA LYS A 441 0.91 25.19 -3.13
C LYS A 441 2.22 24.44 -3.25
N ASP A 442 2.19 23.24 -3.77
CA ASP A 442 3.34 22.38 -4.00
C ASP A 442 4.27 22.24 -2.77
N PRO A 443 3.76 21.85 -1.58
CA PRO A 443 4.60 21.69 -0.40
C PRO A 443 5.58 20.54 -0.58
N ASP A 444 6.62 20.45 0.29
CA ASP A 444 7.52 19.29 0.30
C ASP A 444 6.80 18.03 0.86
N VAL A 445 5.92 18.23 1.83
CA VAL A 445 5.22 17.15 2.53
C VAL A 445 3.72 17.41 2.60
N ILE A 446 2.91 16.43 2.25
CA ILE A 446 1.47 16.42 2.53
C ILE A 446 1.19 15.41 3.64
N PHE A 447 0.40 15.84 4.62
CA PHE A 447 -0.05 15.01 5.73
C PHE A 447 -1.56 14.80 5.68
N ILE A 448 -1.98 13.53 5.52
CA ILE A 448 -3.39 13.16 5.39
C ILE A 448 -3.97 12.84 6.77
N THR A 449 -5.12 13.41 7.09
CA THR A 449 -5.89 13.07 8.29
C THR A 449 -7.23 12.50 7.88
N GLY A 450 -7.43 11.15 7.99
CA GLY A 450 -6.57 10.11 8.54
C GLY A 450 -6.84 8.78 7.83
N TRP A 451 -6.35 7.67 8.41
CA TRP A 451 -6.57 6.33 7.85
C TRP A 451 -7.79 5.62 8.45
N ASN A 452 -7.80 5.39 9.79
CA ASN A 452 -8.65 4.39 10.42
C ASN A 452 -9.22 4.79 11.81
N GLU A 453 -9.57 6.06 12.03
CA GLU A 453 -10.21 6.52 13.28
C GLU A 453 -11.71 6.17 13.30
N TRP A 454 -12.02 4.88 13.36
CA TRP A 454 -13.39 4.37 13.28
C TRP A 454 -14.24 4.62 14.53
N THR A 455 -13.63 4.90 15.69
CA THR A 455 -14.35 5.08 16.93
C THR A 455 -14.17 6.45 17.54
N ALA A 456 -15.23 6.93 18.15
CA ALA A 456 -15.23 8.15 18.95
C ALA A 456 -16.01 7.95 20.25
N GLN A 457 -15.59 8.66 21.30
CA GLN A 457 -16.21 8.57 22.60
C GLN A 457 -17.46 9.47 22.67
N ARG A 458 -18.59 8.90 23.14
CA ARG A 458 -19.81 9.64 23.36
C ARG A 458 -19.66 10.69 24.46
N GLN A 459 -20.13 11.89 24.20
CA GLN A 459 -20.10 13.04 25.12
C GLN A 459 -21.52 13.48 25.57
N ASN A 460 -21.56 14.39 26.54
CA ASN A 460 -22.80 15.05 26.94
C ASN A 460 -23.32 15.97 25.82
N SER A 461 -24.62 16.25 25.85
CA SER A 461 -25.26 17.22 24.96
C SER A 461 -24.57 18.58 25.03
N THR A 462 -24.39 19.23 23.89
CA THR A 462 -23.78 20.56 23.75
C THR A 462 -24.69 21.47 22.90
N SER A 463 -24.27 22.70 22.68
CA SER A 463 -24.92 23.60 21.72
C SER A 463 -24.88 23.09 20.27
N ASN A 464 -23.98 22.14 19.97
CA ASN A 464 -23.84 21.53 18.65
C ASN A 464 -24.79 20.35 18.40
N GLY A 465 -25.51 19.89 19.42
CA GLY A 465 -26.50 18.82 19.30
C GLY A 465 -26.71 18.03 20.58
N THR A 466 -27.75 17.20 20.59
CA THR A 466 -28.09 16.35 21.74
C THR A 466 -27.21 15.09 21.79
N ILE A 467 -26.84 14.53 20.65
CA ILE A 467 -25.97 13.37 20.52
C ILE A 467 -24.61 13.86 19.98
N CYS A 468 -23.61 13.82 20.83
CA CYS A 468 -22.29 14.37 20.53
C CYS A 468 -21.19 13.32 20.80
N PHE A 469 -20.13 13.38 19.99
CA PHE A 469 -18.95 12.56 20.12
C PHE A 469 -17.69 13.42 20.06
N VAL A 470 -16.63 12.97 20.68
CA VAL A 470 -15.30 13.52 20.42
C VAL A 470 -14.96 13.11 19.00
N ASP A 471 -14.59 14.07 18.16
CA ASP A 471 -14.13 13.87 16.77
C ASP A 471 -15.17 13.25 15.83
N CYS A 472 -15.06 11.96 15.49
CA CYS A 472 -15.83 11.32 14.43
C CYS A 472 -17.22 10.85 14.93
N ALA A 473 -18.29 11.47 14.42
CA ALA A 473 -19.65 11.13 14.85
C ALA A 473 -20.44 10.30 13.82
N SER A 474 -20.18 10.50 12.53
CA SER A 474 -20.98 9.94 11.45
C SER A 474 -20.12 9.74 10.20
N ILE A 475 -20.63 9.01 9.20
CA ILE A 475 -19.95 8.87 7.89
C ILE A 475 -19.54 10.23 7.33
N GLU A 476 -20.40 11.24 7.41
CA GLU A 476 -20.11 12.58 6.89
C GLU A 476 -19.02 13.33 7.66
N ALA A 477 -18.96 13.17 8.98
CA ALA A 477 -18.05 13.89 9.85
C ALA A 477 -16.73 13.14 10.13
N SER A 478 -16.62 11.88 9.73
CA SER A 478 -15.41 11.08 9.90
C SER A 478 -14.30 11.45 8.91
N ARG A 479 -13.05 11.14 9.27
CA ARG A 479 -11.85 11.64 8.55
C ARG A 479 -10.98 10.55 7.92
N ASP A 480 -11.52 9.36 7.68
CA ASP A 480 -10.74 8.17 7.35
C ASP A 480 -10.86 7.79 5.88
N ALA A 481 -9.72 7.37 5.29
CA ALA A 481 -9.63 6.88 3.92
C ALA A 481 -9.78 5.37 3.81
N GLU A 482 -9.70 4.63 4.91
CA GLU A 482 -9.88 3.18 4.92
C GLU A 482 -11.25 2.81 4.33
N PRO A 483 -11.34 1.76 3.49
CA PRO A 483 -12.58 1.31 2.89
C PRO A 483 -13.66 0.95 3.91
N MET A 484 -14.89 1.28 3.56
CA MET A 484 -16.09 1.07 4.35
C MET A 484 -16.95 -0.06 3.78
N SER A 485 -17.53 -0.89 4.63
CA SER A 485 -18.57 -1.85 4.22
C SER A 485 -19.86 -1.10 3.90
N GLY A 486 -20.29 -1.14 2.64
CA GLY A 486 -21.37 -0.28 2.17
C GLY A 486 -20.95 1.20 2.12
N GLY A 487 -21.89 2.13 2.26
CA GLY A 487 -21.59 3.55 2.28
C GLY A 487 -20.77 4.04 1.07
N TYR A 488 -19.59 4.62 1.31
CA TYR A 488 -18.70 5.09 0.25
C TYR A 488 -17.78 3.99 -0.32
N GLY A 489 -17.77 2.77 0.25
CA GLY A 489 -16.91 1.68 -0.20
C GLY A 489 -15.43 2.03 -0.11
N ASP A 490 -14.71 1.82 -1.21
CA ASP A 490 -13.27 2.10 -1.35
C ASP A 490 -12.97 3.44 -2.09
N ASN A 491 -13.97 4.26 -2.35
CA ASN A 491 -13.83 5.47 -3.16
C ASN A 491 -12.79 6.45 -2.60
N TYR A 492 -12.66 6.58 -1.27
CA TYR A 492 -11.68 7.48 -0.64
C TYR A 492 -10.26 6.95 -0.73
N TYR A 493 -10.08 5.65 -0.62
CA TYR A 493 -8.80 5.00 -0.82
C TYR A 493 -8.31 5.20 -2.27
N MET A 494 -9.15 4.92 -3.25
CA MET A 494 -8.81 5.12 -4.67
C MET A 494 -8.55 6.59 -5.00
N LEU A 495 -9.34 7.49 -4.42
CA LEU A 495 -9.13 8.93 -4.56
C LEU A 495 -7.80 9.39 -3.95
N MET A 496 -7.45 8.85 -2.78
CA MET A 496 -6.18 9.11 -2.12
C MET A 496 -4.99 8.64 -2.99
N MET A 497 -5.02 7.41 -3.51
CA MET A 497 -4.01 6.90 -4.44
C MET A 497 -3.81 7.83 -5.64
N ASP A 498 -4.91 8.28 -6.27
CA ASP A 498 -4.85 9.15 -7.44
C ASP A 498 -4.22 10.51 -7.12
N TYR A 499 -4.56 11.10 -5.97
CA TYR A 499 -4.00 12.37 -5.56
C TYR A 499 -2.53 12.28 -5.08
N ILE A 500 -2.14 11.18 -4.47
CA ILE A 500 -0.73 10.90 -4.16
C ILE A 500 0.08 10.85 -5.46
N ARG A 501 -0.40 10.17 -6.50
CA ARG A 501 0.24 10.15 -7.82
C ARG A 501 0.32 11.55 -8.46
N LYS A 502 -0.74 12.34 -8.38
CA LYS A 502 -0.71 13.74 -8.88
C LYS A 502 0.33 14.59 -8.16
N PHE A 503 0.58 14.31 -6.89
CA PHE A 503 1.56 15.02 -6.08
C PHE A 503 2.99 14.51 -6.31
N LYS A 504 3.20 13.21 -6.19
CA LYS A 504 4.53 12.56 -6.26
C LYS A 504 4.96 12.16 -7.66
N GLY A 505 4.06 12.11 -8.65
CA GLY A 505 4.30 11.40 -9.89
C GLY A 505 4.05 9.89 -9.72
N THR A 506 4.40 9.09 -10.72
CA THR A 506 4.35 7.63 -10.63
C THR A 506 5.36 6.99 -11.57
N GLU A 507 5.73 5.74 -11.30
CA GLU A 507 6.61 4.97 -12.15
C GLU A 507 5.98 4.73 -13.53
N SER A 508 6.82 4.55 -14.53
CA SER A 508 6.38 4.12 -15.86
C SER A 508 5.88 2.68 -15.81
N ASN A 509 4.98 2.34 -16.74
CA ASN A 509 4.59 0.95 -16.93
C ASN A 509 5.82 0.07 -17.16
N VAL A 510 5.72 -1.21 -16.77
CA VAL A 510 6.78 -2.18 -16.99
C VAL A 510 7.21 -2.24 -18.44
N ALA A 511 8.48 -2.47 -18.70
CA ALA A 511 8.99 -2.69 -20.06
C ALA A 511 8.32 -3.95 -20.64
N VAL A 512 7.80 -3.84 -21.84
CA VAL A 512 7.13 -4.94 -22.52
C VAL A 512 8.06 -5.62 -23.52
N ASP A 513 7.87 -6.94 -23.69
CA ASP A 513 8.47 -7.72 -24.74
C ASP A 513 7.39 -8.06 -25.78
N SER A 514 7.51 -7.52 -26.98
CA SER A 514 6.64 -7.83 -28.12
C SER A 514 7.23 -8.94 -28.98
N ASP A 515 6.35 -9.63 -29.73
CA ASP A 515 6.70 -10.70 -30.66
C ASP A 515 7.35 -11.94 -30.05
N ILE A 516 7.01 -12.23 -28.78
CA ILE A 516 7.44 -13.44 -28.07
C ILE A 516 6.29 -14.44 -28.01
N SER A 517 6.49 -15.60 -28.64
CA SER A 517 5.56 -16.73 -28.57
C SER A 517 5.93 -17.68 -27.44
N ILE A 518 4.97 -18.04 -26.60
CA ILE A 518 5.10 -19.04 -25.55
C ILE A 518 4.43 -20.34 -25.99
N ASN A 519 5.18 -21.45 -25.97
CA ASN A 519 4.60 -22.76 -26.14
C ASN A 519 3.99 -23.26 -24.81
N VAL A 520 2.67 -23.16 -24.66
CA VAL A 520 1.95 -23.56 -23.44
C VAL A 520 2.19 -25.04 -23.07
N ASN A 521 2.57 -25.90 -24.02
CA ASN A 521 2.94 -27.29 -23.73
C ASN A 521 4.43 -27.47 -23.39
N GLY A 522 5.26 -26.41 -23.57
CA GLY A 522 6.67 -26.38 -23.21
C GLY A 522 6.90 -26.27 -21.69
N ASP A 523 8.13 -26.07 -21.29
CA ASP A 523 8.48 -25.83 -19.89
C ASP A 523 8.32 -24.35 -19.51
N PHE A 524 8.42 -24.04 -18.23
CA PHE A 524 8.24 -22.69 -17.69
C PHE A 524 9.49 -21.80 -17.81
N SER A 525 10.65 -22.34 -18.20
CA SER A 525 11.88 -21.55 -18.39
C SER A 525 11.75 -20.50 -19.51
N GLN A 526 10.77 -20.66 -20.41
CA GLN A 526 10.42 -19.66 -21.41
C GLN A 526 10.06 -18.29 -20.80
N TRP A 527 9.63 -18.27 -19.53
CA TRP A 527 9.25 -17.08 -18.81
C TRP A 527 10.41 -16.36 -18.13
N ASP A 528 11.58 -16.99 -18.03
CA ASP A 528 12.76 -16.40 -17.37
C ASP A 528 13.22 -15.08 -18.02
N TYR A 529 12.94 -14.93 -19.32
CA TYR A 529 13.37 -13.78 -20.12
C TYR A 529 12.31 -12.68 -20.26
N ILE A 530 11.11 -12.86 -19.73
CA ILE A 530 10.02 -11.92 -19.88
C ILE A 530 10.18 -10.78 -18.87
N ARG A 531 10.31 -9.54 -19.38
CA ARG A 531 10.53 -8.32 -18.59
C ARG A 531 9.26 -7.72 -18.01
N ALA A 532 8.10 -7.94 -18.60
CA ALA A 532 6.83 -7.52 -18.05
C ALA A 532 6.50 -8.38 -16.83
N TYR A 533 7.08 -8.01 -15.72
CA TYR A 533 7.09 -8.68 -14.42
C TYR A 533 6.33 -7.85 -13.39
N TYR A 534 5.45 -8.49 -12.65
CA TYR A 534 4.58 -7.90 -11.65
C TYR A 534 4.69 -8.71 -10.37
N ARG A 535 4.75 -8.02 -9.24
CA ARG A 535 4.89 -8.62 -7.91
C ARG A 535 3.61 -8.52 -7.11
N ASP A 536 3.44 -9.45 -6.19
CA ASP A 536 2.47 -9.39 -5.12
C ASP A 536 3.11 -9.73 -3.78
N PHE A 537 2.42 -9.46 -2.68
CA PHE A 537 2.92 -9.62 -1.33
C PHE A 537 2.92 -11.09 -0.92
N GLU A 538 4.05 -11.62 -0.49
CA GLU A 538 4.13 -12.98 0.04
C GLU A 538 3.54 -13.08 1.44
N ASN A 539 2.81 -14.15 1.75
CA ASN A 539 2.14 -14.41 3.03
C ASN A 539 1.05 -13.40 3.38
N ASP A 540 0.35 -12.85 2.41
CA ASP A 540 -0.78 -11.94 2.66
C ASP A 540 -2.12 -12.68 2.86
N ILE A 541 -2.15 -13.97 2.57
CA ILE A 541 -3.29 -14.89 2.69
C ILE A 541 -3.41 -15.56 4.07
N VAL A 542 -2.76 -15.04 5.09
CA VAL A 542 -2.77 -15.63 6.44
C VAL A 542 -4.19 -15.79 6.99
N ASP A 543 -4.41 -16.84 7.76
CA ASP A 543 -5.68 -17.05 8.44
C ASP A 543 -5.98 -15.91 9.41
N ARG A 544 -7.24 -15.45 9.42
CA ARG A 544 -7.77 -14.58 10.46
C ARG A 544 -8.54 -15.41 11.48
N ASP A 545 -8.15 -15.32 12.73
CA ASP A 545 -8.87 -15.88 13.88
C ASP A 545 -8.73 -14.86 15.03
N HIS A 546 -9.62 -13.88 15.02
CA HIS A 546 -9.54 -12.74 15.94
C HIS A 546 -10.88 -12.48 16.62
N THR A 547 -10.85 -12.30 17.92
CA THR A 547 -12.04 -12.00 18.73
C THR A 547 -11.78 -10.75 19.56
N HIS A 548 -12.64 -9.73 19.39
CA HIS A 548 -12.71 -8.55 20.25
C HIS A 548 -14.14 -8.04 20.34
N TYR A 549 -14.58 -7.10 19.51
CA TYR A 549 -15.98 -6.68 19.44
C TYR A 549 -16.88 -7.79 18.88
N MET A 550 -16.36 -8.53 17.94
CA MET A 550 -16.96 -9.72 17.32
C MET A 550 -15.86 -10.75 17.08
N THR A 551 -16.26 -11.98 16.78
CA THR A 551 -15.34 -13.03 16.35
C THR A 551 -15.29 -13.03 14.82
N TYR A 552 -14.09 -12.93 14.27
CA TYR A 552 -13.80 -13.03 12.85
C TYR A 552 -12.93 -14.23 12.56
N ILE A 553 -13.43 -15.11 11.70
CA ILE A 553 -12.69 -16.27 11.19
C ILE A 553 -12.67 -16.18 9.68
N ASN A 554 -11.48 -16.12 9.11
CA ASN A 554 -11.27 -16.17 7.67
C ASN A 554 -10.16 -17.18 7.38
N LYS A 555 -10.47 -18.21 6.61
CA LYS A 555 -9.56 -19.29 6.19
C LYS A 555 -9.68 -19.50 4.68
N THR A 556 -9.88 -18.42 3.95
CA THR A 556 -10.09 -18.46 2.50
C THR A 556 -8.77 -18.45 1.73
N GLY A 557 -7.65 -18.11 2.35
CA GLY A 557 -6.33 -18.18 1.73
C GLY A 557 -6.00 -19.59 1.22
N ARG A 558 -5.59 -19.70 -0.05
CA ARG A 558 -5.34 -21.01 -0.70
C ARG A 558 -4.07 -21.03 -1.54
N ASN A 559 -3.99 -20.19 -2.56
CA ASN A 559 -2.83 -20.06 -3.44
C ASN A 559 -2.29 -18.63 -3.29
N ASP A 560 -1.19 -18.48 -2.56
CA ASP A 560 -0.49 -17.21 -2.30
C ASP A 560 0.23 -16.78 -3.57
N ILE A 561 -0.30 -15.80 -4.27
CA ILE A 561 0.21 -15.29 -5.55
C ILE A 561 1.39 -14.37 -5.26
N MET A 562 2.51 -14.58 -5.92
CA MET A 562 3.72 -13.79 -5.68
C MET A 562 4.18 -13.01 -6.90
N GLU A 563 3.88 -13.53 -8.09
CA GLU A 563 4.50 -13.06 -9.33
C GLU A 563 3.57 -13.28 -10.50
N ALA A 564 3.48 -12.31 -11.39
CA ALA A 564 2.84 -12.46 -12.69
C ALA A 564 3.75 -11.92 -13.80
N LYS A 565 3.65 -12.51 -15.00
CA LYS A 565 4.33 -12.03 -16.20
C LYS A 565 3.39 -12.05 -17.38
N VAL A 566 3.64 -11.17 -18.36
CA VAL A 566 2.87 -11.08 -19.59
C VAL A 566 3.80 -10.85 -20.77
N CYS A 567 3.52 -11.52 -21.87
CA CYS A 567 4.10 -11.19 -23.20
C CYS A 567 3.07 -11.45 -24.29
N ASN A 568 3.36 -11.04 -25.52
CA ASN A 568 2.48 -11.28 -26.65
C ASN A 568 3.26 -11.55 -27.95
N ASP A 569 2.63 -12.27 -28.87
CA ASP A 569 3.00 -12.31 -30.28
C ASP A 569 1.94 -11.64 -31.17
N ALA A 570 1.97 -11.89 -32.47
CA ALA A 570 1.00 -11.32 -33.40
C ALA A 570 -0.45 -11.71 -33.06
N ASP A 571 -0.67 -12.95 -32.63
CA ASP A 571 -2.00 -13.56 -32.49
C ASP A 571 -2.48 -13.71 -31.05
N ASN A 572 -1.57 -13.82 -30.08
CA ASN A 572 -1.89 -14.21 -28.69
C ASN A 572 -1.29 -13.24 -27.67
N ILE A 573 -1.91 -13.23 -26.49
CA ILE A 573 -1.33 -12.70 -25.25
C ILE A 573 -1.13 -13.90 -24.31
N TYR A 574 0.04 -13.98 -23.71
CA TYR A 574 0.43 -15.03 -22.80
C TYR A 574 0.54 -14.47 -21.38
N PHE A 575 -0.05 -15.18 -20.44
CA PHE A 575 0.00 -14.81 -19.03
C PHE A 575 0.65 -15.94 -18.24
N PHE A 576 1.43 -15.56 -17.27
CA PHE A 576 2.06 -16.42 -16.29
C PHE A 576 1.71 -15.94 -14.89
N VAL A 577 1.58 -16.87 -13.95
CA VAL A 577 1.46 -16.57 -12.53
C VAL A 577 2.20 -17.63 -11.72
N LYS A 578 2.86 -17.20 -10.65
CA LYS A 578 3.57 -18.03 -9.69
C LYS A 578 2.99 -17.82 -8.30
N THR A 579 2.83 -18.92 -7.58
CA THR A 579 2.41 -18.93 -6.17
C THR A 579 3.54 -19.36 -5.25
N ALA A 580 3.46 -19.02 -3.97
CA ALA A 580 4.47 -19.38 -2.96
C ALA A 580 4.64 -20.89 -2.78
N LYS A 581 3.57 -21.67 -3.03
CA LYS A 581 3.56 -23.14 -2.94
C LYS A 581 2.94 -23.71 -4.20
N ALA A 582 2.99 -25.06 -4.35
CA ALA A 582 2.34 -25.72 -5.47
C ALA A 582 0.85 -25.33 -5.55
N ILE A 583 0.42 -24.92 -6.75
CA ILE A 583 -0.97 -24.54 -7.03
C ILE A 583 -1.89 -25.73 -6.76
N THR A 584 -2.98 -25.47 -6.05
CA THR A 584 -3.98 -26.50 -5.74
C THR A 584 -4.68 -27.04 -6.98
N SER A 585 -5.24 -28.24 -6.91
CA SER A 585 -6.01 -28.81 -8.03
C SER A 585 -7.23 -27.95 -8.38
N PRO A 586 -7.60 -27.80 -9.66
CA PRO A 586 -8.70 -26.95 -10.12
C PRO A 586 -10.09 -27.57 -9.87
N THR A 587 -10.35 -28.03 -8.65
CA THR A 587 -11.59 -28.73 -8.27
C THR A 587 -12.60 -27.87 -7.54
N GLY A 588 -12.23 -26.62 -7.19
CA GLY A 588 -13.06 -25.66 -6.48
C GLY A 588 -13.57 -24.53 -7.38
N THR A 589 -14.53 -23.78 -6.86
CA THR A 589 -14.93 -22.49 -7.45
C THR A 589 -13.86 -21.43 -7.23
N ASN A 590 -13.84 -20.40 -8.07
CA ASN A 590 -12.94 -19.24 -7.95
C ASN A 590 -11.45 -19.64 -7.89
N TRP A 591 -11.05 -20.64 -8.66
CA TRP A 591 -9.68 -21.13 -8.70
C TRP A 591 -8.88 -20.37 -9.74
N MET A 592 -7.79 -19.74 -9.30
CA MET A 592 -6.81 -19.03 -10.14
C MET A 592 -7.49 -18.26 -11.29
N ASN A 593 -8.36 -17.31 -10.91
CA ASN A 593 -9.03 -16.47 -11.89
C ASN A 593 -8.09 -15.37 -12.40
N LEU A 594 -8.18 -15.06 -13.69
CA LEU A 594 -7.56 -13.89 -14.29
C LEU A 594 -8.67 -13.00 -14.83
N PHE A 595 -8.82 -11.82 -14.24
CA PHE A 595 -9.74 -10.79 -14.72
C PHE A 595 -8.98 -9.85 -15.67
N ILE A 596 -9.59 -9.53 -16.83
CA ILE A 596 -8.97 -8.70 -17.86
C ILE A 596 -9.93 -7.57 -18.24
N SER A 597 -9.40 -6.34 -18.23
CA SER A 597 -10.01 -5.15 -18.82
C SER A 597 -9.28 -4.80 -20.10
N THR A 598 -10.03 -4.68 -21.21
CA THR A 598 -9.52 -4.20 -22.50
C THR A 598 -9.91 -2.74 -22.77
N GLY A 599 -10.63 -2.12 -21.85
CA GLY A 599 -11.16 -0.76 -22.00
C GLY A 599 -12.29 -0.63 -23.04
N ALA A 600 -12.73 -1.75 -23.65
CA ALA A 600 -13.69 -1.73 -24.76
C ALA A 600 -15.14 -1.41 -24.31
N SER A 601 -15.47 -1.71 -23.06
CA SER A 601 -16.78 -1.43 -22.45
C SER A 601 -16.64 -1.30 -20.94
N ALA A 602 -17.70 -0.92 -20.23
CA ALA A 602 -17.67 -0.83 -18.77
C ALA A 602 -17.49 -2.20 -18.08
N GLY A 603 -17.95 -3.28 -18.72
CA GLY A 603 -17.88 -4.63 -18.19
C GLY A 603 -18.44 -4.76 -16.78
N TRP A 604 -18.03 -5.79 -16.04
CA TRP A 604 -18.30 -5.90 -14.60
C TRP A 604 -17.20 -5.20 -13.80
N ASN A 605 -17.49 -4.07 -13.19
CA ASN A 605 -16.50 -3.27 -12.44
C ASN A 605 -15.22 -2.95 -13.24
N GLY A 606 -15.33 -2.76 -14.55
CA GLY A 606 -14.23 -2.47 -15.45
C GLY A 606 -13.64 -3.72 -16.14
N TYR A 607 -13.96 -4.93 -15.71
CA TYR A 607 -13.46 -6.16 -16.33
C TYR A 607 -14.38 -6.65 -17.45
N ASN A 608 -13.78 -6.97 -18.59
CA ASN A 608 -14.47 -7.47 -19.77
C ASN A 608 -14.42 -8.99 -19.89
N TYR A 609 -13.40 -9.63 -19.29
CA TYR A 609 -13.18 -11.07 -19.36
C TYR A 609 -12.73 -11.63 -18.02
N GLN A 610 -13.05 -12.92 -17.80
CA GLN A 610 -12.56 -13.72 -16.69
C GLN A 610 -12.12 -15.10 -17.18
N LEU A 611 -10.84 -15.40 -16.99
CA LEU A 611 -10.32 -16.75 -17.14
C LEU A 611 -10.76 -17.60 -15.95
N ASN A 612 -10.94 -18.89 -16.16
CA ASN A 612 -11.43 -19.85 -15.18
C ASN A 612 -12.78 -19.46 -14.58
N CYS A 613 -13.65 -18.83 -15.39
CA CYS A 613 -15.04 -18.55 -15.02
C CYS A 613 -15.84 -19.84 -14.67
N SER A 614 -15.31 -20.98 -15.04
CA SER A 614 -15.64 -22.33 -14.55
C SER A 614 -14.37 -23.15 -14.44
N SER A 615 -14.38 -24.21 -13.62
CA SER A 615 -13.19 -25.04 -13.36
C SER A 615 -12.62 -25.62 -14.64
N PRO A 616 -11.30 -25.50 -14.89
CA PRO A 616 -10.63 -26.09 -16.03
C PRO A 616 -10.84 -27.61 -16.13
N SER A 617 -10.90 -28.13 -17.33
CA SER A 617 -11.03 -29.56 -17.57
C SER A 617 -10.39 -29.97 -18.90
N GLY A 618 -9.90 -31.20 -19.00
CA GLY A 618 -9.39 -31.78 -20.24
C GLY A 618 -8.22 -31.01 -20.88
N GLY A 619 -7.41 -30.29 -20.09
CA GLY A 619 -6.30 -29.46 -20.58
C GLY A 619 -6.73 -28.09 -21.13
N SER A 620 -7.99 -27.71 -20.96
CA SER A 620 -8.54 -26.40 -21.38
C SER A 620 -9.04 -25.61 -20.19
N ALA A 621 -8.74 -24.32 -20.19
CA ALA A 621 -9.32 -23.32 -19.31
C ALA A 621 -10.50 -22.60 -20.01
N TYR A 622 -11.39 -22.01 -19.25
CA TYR A 622 -12.59 -21.34 -19.77
C TYR A 622 -12.49 -19.83 -19.60
N LEU A 623 -12.46 -19.12 -20.74
CA LEU A 623 -12.48 -17.67 -20.79
C LEU A 623 -13.93 -17.20 -20.97
N GLY A 624 -14.49 -16.56 -19.94
CA GLY A 624 -15.81 -15.97 -19.96
C GLY A 624 -15.75 -14.50 -20.39
N LYS A 625 -16.60 -14.10 -21.34
CA LYS A 625 -16.88 -12.69 -21.62
C LYS A 625 -17.92 -12.19 -20.63
N LEU A 626 -17.61 -11.14 -19.90
CA LEU A 626 -18.49 -10.56 -18.88
C LEU A 626 -19.51 -9.61 -19.49
N ALA A 627 -20.69 -9.53 -18.88
CA ALA A 627 -21.70 -8.58 -19.27
C ALA A 627 -21.28 -7.15 -18.91
N ASP A 628 -21.74 -6.21 -19.72
CA ASP A 628 -21.64 -4.78 -19.44
C ASP A 628 -22.73 -4.35 -18.43
N SER A 629 -22.53 -4.73 -17.18
CA SER A 629 -23.50 -4.61 -16.11
C SER A 629 -22.80 -4.51 -14.75
N ASN A 630 -23.44 -3.83 -13.78
CA ASN A 630 -22.98 -3.83 -12.38
C ASN A 630 -23.16 -5.20 -11.72
N GLU A 631 -24.07 -6.04 -12.23
CA GLU A 631 -24.24 -7.41 -11.77
C GLU A 631 -23.31 -8.34 -12.55
N TYR A 632 -22.59 -9.19 -11.85
CA TYR A 632 -21.71 -10.17 -12.47
C TYR A 632 -22.52 -11.19 -13.26
N SER A 633 -22.20 -11.33 -14.55
CA SER A 633 -22.72 -12.43 -15.37
C SER A 633 -21.80 -12.72 -16.56
N VAL A 634 -21.68 -14.00 -16.92
CA VAL A 634 -20.93 -14.45 -18.08
C VAL A 634 -21.87 -14.58 -19.27
N GLN A 635 -21.63 -13.81 -20.34
CA GLN A 635 -22.44 -13.81 -21.57
C GLN A 635 -22.12 -14.97 -22.51
N SER A 636 -20.85 -15.28 -22.62
CA SER A 636 -20.35 -16.35 -23.50
C SER A 636 -19.04 -16.91 -22.96
N THR A 637 -18.72 -18.13 -23.35
CA THR A 637 -17.50 -18.81 -22.92
C THR A 637 -16.76 -19.37 -24.12
N SER A 638 -15.44 -19.22 -24.13
CA SER A 638 -14.51 -19.88 -25.07
C SER A 638 -13.46 -20.67 -24.29
N THR A 639 -12.79 -21.60 -24.95
CA THR A 639 -11.72 -22.40 -24.36
C THR A 639 -10.36 -21.86 -24.79
N VAL A 640 -9.41 -21.89 -23.86
CA VAL A 640 -8.02 -21.48 -24.10
C VAL A 640 -7.06 -22.54 -23.54
N SER A 641 -5.85 -22.61 -24.09
CA SER A 641 -4.84 -23.57 -23.64
C SER A 641 -4.14 -23.05 -22.39
N TYR A 642 -3.94 -23.92 -21.41
CA TYR A 642 -3.22 -23.60 -20.17
C TYR A 642 -2.38 -24.78 -19.70
N LYS A 643 -1.41 -24.51 -18.83
CA LYS A 643 -0.60 -25.52 -18.16
C LYS A 643 -0.33 -25.10 -16.71
N VAL A 644 -0.37 -26.07 -15.81
CA VAL A 644 0.05 -25.94 -14.41
C VAL A 644 1.13 -26.98 -14.13
N SER A 645 2.19 -26.57 -13.44
CA SER A 645 3.20 -27.48 -12.90
C SER A 645 3.83 -26.86 -11.65
N GLY A 646 3.76 -27.56 -10.52
CA GLY A 646 4.24 -27.05 -9.25
C GLY A 646 3.51 -25.74 -8.87
N SER A 647 4.27 -24.70 -8.63
CA SER A 647 3.76 -23.37 -8.27
C SER A 647 3.48 -22.45 -9.47
N HIS A 648 3.58 -22.94 -10.69
CA HIS A 648 3.49 -22.15 -11.91
C HIS A 648 2.24 -22.49 -12.72
N LEU A 649 1.58 -21.44 -13.26
CA LEU A 649 0.52 -21.55 -14.25
C LEU A 649 0.82 -20.62 -15.42
N MET A 650 0.62 -21.11 -16.64
CA MET A 650 0.66 -20.27 -17.85
C MET A 650 -0.55 -20.54 -18.73
N VAL A 651 -0.97 -19.49 -19.47
CA VAL A 651 -2.11 -19.54 -20.38
C VAL A 651 -1.83 -18.74 -21.63
N SER A 652 -2.36 -19.20 -22.75
CA SER A 652 -2.36 -18.48 -24.03
C SER A 652 -3.79 -18.06 -24.37
N ILE A 653 -4.02 -16.77 -24.59
CA ILE A 653 -5.32 -16.20 -24.93
C ILE A 653 -5.22 -15.50 -26.29
N PRO A 654 -5.96 -15.93 -27.32
CA PRO A 654 -5.96 -15.24 -28.59
C PRO A 654 -6.42 -13.79 -28.46
N LYS A 655 -5.69 -12.83 -29.06
CA LYS A 655 -6.08 -11.40 -29.11
C LYS A 655 -7.51 -11.23 -29.62
N ALA A 656 -7.88 -12.01 -30.63
CA ALA A 656 -9.23 -12.01 -31.21
C ALA A 656 -10.31 -12.41 -30.19
N ALA A 657 -10.02 -13.33 -29.24
CA ALA A 657 -10.95 -13.72 -28.19
C ALA A 657 -11.19 -12.59 -27.16
N LEU A 658 -10.23 -11.68 -27.02
CA LEU A 658 -10.32 -10.46 -26.19
C LEU A 658 -10.86 -9.25 -26.98
N GLY A 659 -11.16 -9.41 -28.28
CA GLY A 659 -11.58 -8.31 -29.14
C GLY A 659 -10.47 -7.29 -29.44
N ILE A 660 -9.21 -7.69 -29.25
CA ILE A 660 -8.03 -6.86 -29.53
C ILE A 660 -7.64 -7.03 -30.99
N SER A 661 -7.43 -5.92 -31.68
CA SER A 661 -6.96 -5.86 -33.07
C SER A 661 -5.80 -4.87 -33.18
N GLY A 662 -4.77 -5.24 -33.95
CA GLY A 662 -3.57 -4.43 -34.15
C GLY A 662 -2.46 -4.75 -33.14
N ASP A 663 -1.33 -4.07 -33.32
CA ASP A 663 -0.09 -4.34 -32.59
C ASP A 663 0.04 -3.48 -31.32
N SER A 664 -0.64 -2.34 -31.27
CA SER A 664 -0.66 -1.45 -30.11
C SER A 664 -1.97 -1.60 -29.35
N PHE A 665 -1.89 -1.93 -28.06
CA PHE A 665 -3.03 -2.08 -27.18
C PHE A 665 -2.60 -1.93 -25.70
N GLU A 666 -3.57 -1.65 -24.85
CA GLU A 666 -3.42 -1.68 -23.40
C GLU A 666 -4.46 -2.60 -22.80
N ILE A 667 -4.04 -3.42 -21.85
CA ILE A 667 -4.94 -4.18 -20.97
C ILE A 667 -4.60 -3.91 -19.53
N GLN A 668 -5.61 -3.98 -18.68
CA GLN A 668 -5.41 -4.07 -17.24
C GLN A 668 -5.85 -5.47 -16.79
N PHE A 669 -5.12 -6.05 -15.84
CA PHE A 669 -5.44 -7.39 -15.40
C PHE A 669 -5.19 -7.58 -13.90
N LYS A 670 -5.84 -8.61 -13.36
CA LYS A 670 -5.75 -9.03 -11.97
C LYS A 670 -5.81 -10.54 -11.89
N TRP A 671 -4.88 -11.15 -11.18
CA TRP A 671 -5.04 -12.53 -10.74
C TRP A 671 -5.78 -12.58 -9.41
N SER A 672 -6.54 -13.63 -9.19
CA SER A 672 -7.12 -13.91 -7.87
C SER A 672 -7.36 -15.40 -7.66
N ASP A 673 -7.29 -15.83 -6.42
CA ASP A 673 -7.65 -17.19 -6.02
C ASP A 673 -8.57 -17.17 -4.81
N ASN A 674 -9.65 -17.94 -4.89
CA ASN A 674 -10.67 -18.09 -3.85
C ASN A 674 -11.40 -16.80 -3.44
N CYS A 675 -11.33 -15.73 -4.25
CA CYS A 675 -12.20 -14.56 -4.12
C CYS A 675 -13.59 -14.87 -4.68
N VAL A 676 -14.64 -14.47 -3.97
CA VAL A 676 -16.02 -14.78 -4.36
C VAL A 676 -16.44 -13.99 -5.60
N THR A 677 -16.57 -14.68 -6.72
CA THR A 677 -17.00 -14.07 -7.99
C THR A 677 -18.34 -13.36 -7.84
N GLY A 678 -18.45 -12.14 -8.34
CA GLY A 678 -19.65 -11.31 -8.23
C GLY A 678 -19.73 -10.46 -6.96
N ASN A 679 -18.83 -10.68 -5.99
CA ASN A 679 -18.65 -9.82 -4.83
C ASN A 679 -17.33 -9.07 -4.95
N PHE A 680 -17.37 -7.78 -5.27
CA PHE A 680 -16.14 -7.01 -5.50
C PHE A 680 -15.31 -6.84 -4.22
N ASP A 681 -15.96 -6.67 -3.07
CA ASP A 681 -15.28 -6.54 -1.77
C ASP A 681 -14.45 -7.77 -1.43
N SER A 682 -14.76 -8.91 -2.05
CA SER A 682 -14.00 -10.15 -1.89
C SER A 682 -12.53 -10.03 -2.35
N PHE A 683 -12.21 -9.12 -3.27
CA PHE A 683 -10.81 -8.83 -3.62
C PHE A 683 -10.02 -8.14 -2.50
N TYR A 684 -10.67 -7.70 -1.43
CA TYR A 684 -10.05 -7.20 -0.21
C TYR A 684 -10.12 -8.21 0.93
N THR A 685 -11.20 -9.01 0.98
CA THR A 685 -11.59 -9.75 2.18
C THR A 685 -11.38 -11.25 2.10
N ASP A 686 -11.29 -11.84 0.91
CA ASP A 686 -11.23 -13.29 0.75
C ASP A 686 -10.06 -13.71 -0.13
N GLY A 687 -9.57 -14.95 0.08
CA GLY A 687 -8.58 -15.58 -0.77
C GLY A 687 -7.34 -14.73 -0.95
N ASP A 688 -6.93 -14.60 -2.22
CA ASP A 688 -5.83 -13.78 -2.68
C ASP A 688 -6.21 -12.98 -3.91
N ALA A 689 -5.75 -11.74 -4.04
CA ALA A 689 -5.97 -10.87 -5.18
C ALA A 689 -4.73 -10.02 -5.49
N ALA A 690 -4.11 -10.27 -6.60
CA ALA A 690 -2.89 -9.67 -7.10
C ALA A 690 -3.16 -8.74 -8.31
N PRO A 691 -3.14 -7.42 -8.13
CA PRO A 691 -3.03 -6.65 -6.90
C PRO A 691 -4.35 -6.58 -6.09
N LEU A 692 -4.26 -6.11 -4.84
CA LEU A 692 -5.40 -6.01 -3.92
C LEU A 692 -6.49 -5.04 -4.41
N GLY A 693 -7.76 -5.37 -4.18
CA GLY A 693 -8.89 -4.47 -4.38
C GLY A 693 -9.10 -4.01 -5.82
N ARG A 694 -9.19 -2.68 -6.06
CA ARG A 694 -9.41 -2.10 -7.41
C ARG A 694 -8.16 -1.84 -8.22
N ALA A 695 -6.98 -1.95 -7.63
CA ALA A 695 -5.74 -1.86 -8.37
C ALA A 695 -5.64 -2.98 -9.41
N ASN A 696 -5.03 -2.71 -10.55
CA ASN A 696 -4.80 -3.68 -11.61
C ASN A 696 -3.38 -3.51 -12.14
N PHE A 697 -2.74 -4.60 -12.52
CA PHE A 697 -1.54 -4.54 -13.33
C PHE A 697 -1.86 -4.01 -14.73
N VAL A 698 -0.92 -3.27 -15.31
CA VAL A 698 -1.08 -2.66 -16.63
C VAL A 698 -0.06 -3.25 -17.59
N TYR A 699 -0.53 -3.76 -18.73
CA TYR A 699 0.31 -4.21 -19.84
C TYR A 699 -0.05 -3.41 -21.08
N SER A 700 0.90 -2.62 -21.58
CA SER A 700 0.71 -1.69 -22.71
C SER A 700 1.79 -1.90 -23.76
N VAL A 701 1.40 -2.13 -25.01
CA VAL A 701 2.28 -2.40 -26.17
C VAL A 701 2.20 -1.26 -27.18
#